data_df9560dd3169c5e8544ff8ef2bf8306c
#
_entry.id   df9560dd3169c5e8544ff8ef2bf8306c
#
_cell.length_a   1.000
_cell.length_b   1.000
_cell.length_c   1.000
_cell.angle_alpha   90.00
_cell.angle_beta   90.00
_cell.angle_gamma   90.00
#
_symmetry.space_group_name_H-M   'P 1'
#
loop_
_entity.id
_entity.type
_entity.pdbx_description
1 polymer ?
#
loop_
_entity_poly.entity_id
_entity_poly.type
_entity_poly.pdbx_seq_one_letter_code
_entity_poly.pdbx_strand_id
1 'polypeptide(L)'
;MKKFIIAAACLFALAACAAFAVFGTSVSIDLDPSKPVTAWVRQEGRAIQIDRGDGWEDFEIRGVDMGAGIPGHFATDYAIDKETYLRWFQQVKDMGANTIRVYILLGTDFYEAFYEFNKDNPDPLYLIHGVWIDDYAQNSHMDAYDPAYLGRFKEDARTVVDVIHGQRWIELGRLSGTGMYTKDISPWVLGYILGVEWEAPTVIYTDRTHEGMGTYHGSYVSSTSEASAFEIMLAQVGDDLMGYESKRYKQQRLLAFSNWPTPDPMSYPLPLQLFFEKYSQVDVENIVAEETVVSGMFASYHVYPYYPDYLQYLPEYANALDDTGQVNTYRAYLETLVAHHSVPVVISEFGVPSSRGRAQVDANTGRNQGGMSEDDQGRAIVRSYVDIMASGCAGSVIFTWQDEWFKRTWNTMANVDLLKTPYWSDYQTNEQYFGLLSFDPGTERSVSYADGDDEEWTDADVIGEADGRTLSMKYDEKFVYLMVRGSDVGPGTPLYLPVDTTQKTGATTSADPVVSFERAADFLIVLDGEDESRVLVQERYEVMRAMALRTTTGEDPYENIPAKDTTRFKHIDLVLQTITETQAIADAVANQKNAIADNFYFESYETGKLVYGDANPAHENFDSMADFCYGDGFVEIKLPWQLLNFSNPSEMQIHDDYYEHYGVENMKIDRMYVGVGDGADGQAIPLFEKPLKGWGTKVTYHERLKESYYIVQRMWAEGVPAEELWREDAATGGETTDAVEAGGTS
;
A
#
# COMPACT_ATOMS: atom_id res chain seq x y z
N MET A 1 -22.78 15.48 -63.89
CA MET A 1 -21.44 15.11 -63.49
C MET A 1 -20.88 16.02 -62.32
N LYS A 2 -20.74 17.36 -62.49
CA LYS A 2 -20.20 18.23 -61.41
C LYS A 2 -20.96 18.15 -60.07
N LYS A 3 -22.32 18.13 -60.08
CA LYS A 3 -23.11 18.01 -58.85
C LYS A 3 -22.95 16.65 -58.15
N PHE A 4 -22.70 15.59 -58.91
CA PHE A 4 -22.43 14.25 -58.37
C PHE A 4 -21.04 14.15 -57.71
N ILE A 5 -20.04 14.81 -58.31
CA ILE A 5 -18.68 14.88 -57.80
C ILE A 5 -18.64 15.70 -56.48
N ILE A 6 -19.39 16.81 -56.45
CA ILE A 6 -19.49 17.65 -55.22
C ILE A 6 -20.22 16.87 -54.12
N ALA A 7 -21.32 16.18 -54.42
CA ALA A 7 -22.03 15.35 -53.42
C ALA A 7 -21.17 14.18 -52.88
N ALA A 8 -20.41 13.52 -53.78
CA ALA A 8 -19.50 12.46 -53.39
C ALA A 8 -18.33 13.00 -52.54
N ALA A 9 -17.78 14.17 -52.84
CA ALA A 9 -16.75 14.82 -52.07
C ALA A 9 -17.26 15.28 -50.68
N CYS A 10 -18.50 15.78 -50.59
CA CYS A 10 -19.13 16.14 -49.33
C CYS A 10 -19.43 14.90 -48.48
N LEU A 11 -19.89 13.79 -49.10
CA LEU A 11 -20.10 12.52 -48.40
C LEU A 11 -18.78 11.91 -47.90
N PHE A 12 -17.73 12.00 -48.70
CA PHE A 12 -16.40 11.56 -48.28
C PHE A 12 -15.81 12.41 -47.15
N ALA A 13 -15.99 13.74 -47.23
CA ALA A 13 -15.59 14.64 -46.17
C ALA A 13 -16.41 14.42 -44.89
N LEU A 14 -17.72 14.18 -44.99
CA LEU A 14 -18.57 13.82 -43.84
C LEU A 14 -18.22 12.45 -43.26
N ALA A 15 -17.91 11.46 -44.08
CA ALA A 15 -17.46 10.14 -43.64
C ALA A 15 -16.07 10.21 -43.01
N ALA A 16 -15.17 11.04 -43.55
CA ALA A 16 -13.87 11.31 -42.97
C ALA A 16 -13.99 12.06 -41.62
N CYS A 17 -14.87 13.06 -41.53
CA CYS A 17 -15.14 13.76 -40.25
C CYS A 17 -15.80 12.83 -39.23
N ALA A 18 -16.72 11.94 -39.65
CA ALA A 18 -17.33 10.96 -38.77
C ALA A 18 -16.33 9.88 -38.32
N ALA A 19 -15.50 9.38 -39.23
CA ALA A 19 -14.39 8.48 -38.89
C ALA A 19 -13.39 9.17 -37.94
N PHE A 20 -13.11 10.43 -38.19
CA PHE A 20 -12.27 11.27 -37.35
C PHE A 20 -12.85 11.47 -35.94
N ALA A 21 -14.16 11.71 -35.83
CA ALA A 21 -14.86 11.84 -34.56
C ALA A 21 -14.96 10.50 -33.80
N VAL A 22 -15.01 9.36 -34.53
CA VAL A 22 -15.15 8.02 -33.97
C VAL A 22 -13.79 7.38 -33.65
N PHE A 23 -12.78 7.61 -34.48
CA PHE A 23 -11.47 6.94 -34.34
C PHE A 23 -10.40 7.78 -33.62
N GLY A 24 -10.74 9.00 -33.19
CA GLY A 24 -9.93 9.78 -32.23
C GLY A 24 -8.48 10.06 -32.61
N THR A 25 -8.11 9.87 -33.86
CA THR A 25 -6.88 10.43 -34.40
C THR A 25 -7.17 11.84 -34.88
N SER A 26 -7.25 12.80 -33.98
CA SER A 26 -7.24 14.19 -34.37
C SER A 26 -5.93 14.46 -35.10
N VAL A 27 -5.98 14.73 -36.39
CA VAL A 27 -4.87 15.40 -37.06
C VAL A 27 -4.91 16.82 -36.56
N SER A 28 -4.12 17.14 -35.55
CA SER A 28 -3.82 18.52 -35.21
C SER A 28 -3.07 19.07 -36.44
N ILE A 29 -3.76 19.80 -37.29
CA ILE A 29 -3.13 20.57 -38.33
C ILE A 29 -2.68 21.84 -37.63
N ASP A 30 -1.39 21.96 -37.33
CA ASP A 30 -0.82 23.20 -36.87
C ASP A 30 -0.90 24.21 -38.01
N LEU A 31 -1.92 25.05 -37.94
CA LEU A 31 -2.13 26.13 -38.92
C LEU A 31 -1.18 27.32 -38.71
N ASP A 32 -0.52 27.33 -37.55
CA ASP A 32 0.48 28.35 -37.20
C ASP A 32 1.70 27.70 -36.53
N PRO A 33 2.65 27.16 -37.31
CA PRO A 33 3.87 26.57 -36.78
C PRO A 33 4.73 27.58 -35.99
N SER A 34 4.48 28.87 -36.10
CA SER A 34 5.18 29.91 -35.35
C SER A 34 4.60 30.17 -33.95
N LYS A 35 3.47 29.58 -33.60
CA LYS A 35 2.88 29.72 -32.27
C LYS A 35 3.87 29.17 -31.21
N PRO A 36 4.25 30.01 -30.22
CA PRO A 36 5.20 29.58 -29.19
C PRO A 36 4.59 28.44 -28.35
N VAL A 37 5.45 27.57 -27.84
CA VAL A 37 5.09 26.61 -26.81
C VAL A 37 4.91 27.37 -25.49
N THR A 38 3.87 27.02 -24.74
CA THR A 38 3.54 27.68 -23.48
C THR A 38 3.51 26.64 -22.34
N ALA A 39 3.84 27.10 -21.14
CA ALA A 39 3.64 26.36 -19.90
C ALA A 39 2.99 27.30 -18.88
N TRP A 40 2.12 26.78 -18.04
CA TRP A 40 1.53 27.49 -16.89
C TRP A 40 2.09 26.98 -15.56
N VAL A 41 2.94 25.96 -15.61
CA VAL A 41 3.73 25.41 -14.52
C VAL A 41 5.19 25.39 -14.95
N ARG A 42 6.11 25.71 -14.04
CA ARG A 42 7.54 25.66 -14.34
C ARG A 42 8.40 25.31 -13.12
N GLN A 43 9.59 24.86 -13.42
CA GLN A 43 10.70 24.82 -12.48
C GLN A 43 11.37 26.20 -12.38
N GLU A 44 11.62 26.65 -11.15
CA GLU A 44 12.46 27.82 -10.89
C GLU A 44 13.49 27.48 -9.81
N GLY A 45 14.71 27.12 -10.23
CA GLY A 45 15.70 26.56 -9.34
C GLY A 45 15.21 25.23 -8.71
N ARG A 46 15.11 25.19 -7.38
CA ARG A 46 14.58 24.04 -6.63
C ARG A 46 13.11 24.21 -6.23
N ALA A 47 12.41 25.20 -6.78
CA ALA A 47 10.99 25.42 -6.55
C ALA A 47 10.15 25.05 -7.78
N ILE A 48 8.91 24.69 -7.55
CA ILE A 48 7.87 24.59 -8.57
C ILE A 48 7.04 25.85 -8.50
N GLN A 49 6.74 26.46 -9.66
CA GLN A 49 5.89 27.65 -9.76
C GLN A 49 4.73 27.40 -10.73
N ILE A 50 3.59 28.03 -10.45
CA ILE A 50 2.42 28.04 -11.32
C ILE A 50 2.03 29.47 -11.67
N ASP A 51 1.39 29.65 -12.83
CA ASP A 51 0.79 30.90 -13.27
C ASP A 51 -0.71 30.71 -13.51
N ARG A 52 -1.52 31.29 -12.64
CA ARG A 52 -2.99 31.28 -12.73
C ARG A 52 -3.56 32.47 -13.53
N GLY A 53 -2.67 33.24 -14.15
CA GLY A 53 -3.02 34.45 -14.91
C GLY A 53 -2.64 35.74 -14.21
N ASP A 54 -2.20 35.71 -12.96
CA ASP A 54 -1.77 36.84 -12.15
C ASP A 54 -0.23 36.92 -12.01
N GLY A 55 0.49 35.99 -12.64
CA GLY A 55 1.95 35.83 -12.60
C GLY A 55 2.38 34.57 -11.86
N TRP A 56 3.70 34.35 -11.86
CA TRP A 56 4.29 33.13 -11.27
C TRP A 56 4.32 33.23 -9.75
N GLU A 57 3.83 32.15 -9.09
CA GLU A 57 3.88 31.97 -7.64
C GLU A 57 4.46 30.61 -7.30
N ASP A 58 5.15 30.51 -6.17
CA ASP A 58 5.67 29.23 -5.67
C ASP A 58 4.50 28.30 -5.31
N PHE A 59 4.64 27.05 -5.68
CA PHE A 59 3.60 26.03 -5.48
C PHE A 59 4.17 24.81 -4.77
N GLU A 60 3.74 24.61 -3.54
CA GLU A 60 4.03 23.42 -2.77
C GLU A 60 3.00 22.33 -3.11
N ILE A 61 3.49 21.17 -3.55
CA ILE A 61 2.61 20.01 -3.81
C ILE A 61 2.20 19.37 -2.47
N ARG A 62 0.91 19.42 -2.16
CA ARG A 62 0.25 18.67 -1.10
C ARG A 62 -0.67 17.67 -1.77
N GLY A 63 -0.14 16.49 -2.07
CA GLY A 63 -0.79 15.52 -2.92
C GLY A 63 -1.31 14.29 -2.20
N VAL A 64 -2.17 13.56 -2.93
CA VAL A 64 -2.64 12.22 -2.56
C VAL A 64 -2.58 11.33 -3.79
N ASP A 65 -1.98 10.14 -3.66
CA ASP A 65 -2.06 9.10 -4.68
C ASP A 65 -3.48 8.52 -4.72
N MET A 66 -4.01 8.31 -5.91
CA MET A 66 -5.33 7.73 -6.09
C MET A 66 -5.23 6.46 -6.94
N GLY A 67 -5.53 5.33 -6.33
CA GLY A 67 -5.57 4.04 -6.98
C GLY A 67 -6.83 3.82 -7.82
N ALA A 68 -6.91 2.67 -8.48
CA ALA A 68 -8.03 2.27 -9.33
C ALA A 68 -8.86 1.12 -8.75
N GLY A 69 -8.50 0.60 -7.56
CA GLY A 69 -9.15 -0.52 -6.91
C GLY A 69 -10.27 -0.11 -5.96
N ILE A 70 -11.34 -0.91 -5.93
CA ILE A 70 -12.41 -0.88 -4.92
C ILE A 70 -12.77 -2.30 -4.53
N PRO A 71 -13.44 -2.54 -3.38
CA PRO A 71 -13.86 -3.88 -3.00
C PRO A 71 -14.64 -4.61 -4.09
N GLY A 72 -14.34 -5.90 -4.28
CA GLY A 72 -14.92 -6.72 -5.33
C GLY A 72 -14.23 -6.64 -6.70
N HIS A 73 -13.25 -5.73 -6.86
CA HIS A 73 -12.59 -5.47 -8.13
C HIS A 73 -11.07 -5.34 -7.99
N PHE A 74 -10.35 -5.85 -8.99
CA PHE A 74 -8.94 -5.48 -9.18
C PHE A 74 -8.82 -4.06 -9.76
N ALA A 75 -7.69 -3.42 -9.57
CA ALA A 75 -7.42 -2.11 -10.15
C ALA A 75 -7.63 -2.06 -11.67
N THR A 76 -7.31 -3.16 -12.37
CA THR A 76 -7.47 -3.31 -13.82
C THR A 76 -8.91 -3.46 -14.30
N ASP A 77 -9.89 -3.56 -13.41
CA ASP A 77 -11.31 -3.60 -13.77
C ASP A 77 -11.88 -2.21 -14.01
N TYR A 78 -11.20 -1.15 -13.54
CA TYR A 78 -11.61 0.25 -13.66
C TYR A 78 -13.09 0.48 -13.25
N ALA A 79 -13.46 -0.08 -12.08
CA ALA A 79 -14.84 -0.16 -11.62
C ALA A 79 -15.35 1.11 -10.92
N ILE A 80 -14.50 2.10 -10.70
CA ILE A 80 -14.86 3.35 -10.01
C ILE A 80 -15.64 4.23 -10.99
N ASP A 81 -16.84 4.62 -10.60
CA ASP A 81 -17.70 5.48 -11.42
C ASP A 81 -17.43 6.99 -11.20
N LYS A 82 -17.99 7.80 -12.08
CA LYS A 82 -17.82 9.25 -12.08
C LYS A 82 -18.33 9.92 -10.80
N GLU A 83 -19.44 9.47 -10.27
CA GLU A 83 -20.05 10.02 -9.05
C GLU A 83 -19.16 9.78 -7.83
N THR A 84 -18.51 8.62 -7.77
CA THR A 84 -17.54 8.28 -6.73
C THR A 84 -16.30 9.17 -6.84
N TYR A 85 -15.73 9.36 -8.04
CA TYR A 85 -14.61 10.27 -8.24
C TYR A 85 -14.95 11.71 -7.86
N LEU A 86 -16.12 12.23 -8.20
CA LEU A 86 -16.55 13.59 -7.84
C LEU A 86 -16.62 13.76 -6.30
N ARG A 87 -17.16 12.78 -5.60
CA ARG A 87 -17.20 12.76 -4.14
C ARG A 87 -15.79 12.73 -3.53
N TRP A 88 -14.93 11.87 -4.05
CA TRP A 88 -13.54 11.76 -3.57
C TRP A 88 -12.74 13.02 -3.83
N PHE A 89 -12.87 13.64 -4.99
CA PHE A 89 -12.21 14.91 -5.28
C PHE A 89 -12.62 16.02 -4.29
N GLN A 90 -13.90 16.05 -3.90
CA GLN A 90 -14.36 17.00 -2.89
C GLN A 90 -13.72 16.69 -1.53
N GLN A 91 -13.71 15.43 -1.10
CA GLN A 91 -13.11 15.02 0.18
C GLN A 91 -11.59 15.29 0.21
N VAL A 92 -10.88 14.99 -0.86
CA VAL A 92 -9.44 15.30 -1.01
C VAL A 92 -9.22 16.82 -0.91
N LYS A 93 -10.07 17.60 -1.54
CA LYS A 93 -10.01 19.07 -1.45
C LYS A 93 -10.32 19.57 -0.04
N ASP A 94 -11.34 19.02 0.62
CA ASP A 94 -11.74 19.37 1.99
C ASP A 94 -10.64 19.03 3.02
N MET A 95 -9.81 18.03 2.74
CA MET A 95 -8.64 17.70 3.54
C MET A 95 -7.52 18.76 3.42
N GLY A 96 -7.56 19.62 2.40
CA GLY A 96 -6.56 20.66 2.14
C GLY A 96 -5.48 20.24 1.15
N ALA A 97 -5.63 19.09 0.50
CA ALA A 97 -4.78 18.71 -0.62
C ALA A 97 -5.05 19.58 -1.85
N ASN A 98 -4.04 19.80 -2.66
CA ASN A 98 -4.14 20.56 -3.91
C ASN A 98 -3.83 19.73 -5.16
N THR A 99 -3.32 18.51 -4.99
CA THR A 99 -2.85 17.67 -6.10
C THR A 99 -3.29 16.22 -5.90
N ILE A 100 -3.67 15.56 -6.99
CA ILE A 100 -3.85 14.12 -7.09
C ILE A 100 -2.75 13.57 -7.99
N ARG A 101 -2.20 12.41 -7.64
CA ARG A 101 -1.35 11.65 -8.55
C ARG A 101 -2.05 10.36 -8.94
N VAL A 102 -1.97 9.99 -10.21
CA VAL A 102 -2.41 8.70 -10.74
C VAL A 102 -1.25 8.00 -11.43
N TYR A 103 -1.21 6.67 -11.38
CA TYR A 103 -0.09 5.85 -11.87
C TYR A 103 -0.20 5.52 -13.36
N ILE A 104 -1.43 5.27 -13.79
CA ILE A 104 -1.77 4.71 -15.10
C ILE A 104 -2.92 5.48 -15.73
N LEU A 105 -3.21 5.20 -16.99
CA LEU A 105 -4.44 5.64 -17.62
C LEU A 105 -5.64 4.97 -16.96
N LEU A 106 -6.49 5.78 -16.35
CA LEU A 106 -7.75 5.36 -15.74
C LEU A 106 -8.88 5.30 -16.78
N GLY A 107 -10.05 4.84 -16.37
CA GLY A 107 -11.26 4.89 -17.18
C GLY A 107 -11.72 6.33 -17.48
N THR A 108 -12.58 6.49 -18.49
CA THR A 108 -13.11 7.80 -18.90
C THR A 108 -13.79 8.56 -17.78
N ASP A 109 -14.40 7.84 -16.82
CA ASP A 109 -15.12 8.41 -15.68
C ASP A 109 -14.24 9.32 -14.81
N PHE A 110 -12.97 8.95 -14.62
CA PHE A 110 -12.00 9.79 -13.91
C PHE A 110 -11.82 11.15 -14.60
N TYR A 111 -11.52 11.14 -15.89
CA TYR A 111 -11.23 12.39 -16.65
C TYR A 111 -12.47 13.25 -16.81
N GLU A 112 -13.65 12.64 -16.96
CA GLU A 112 -14.92 13.36 -16.99
C GLU A 112 -15.24 14.02 -15.64
N ALA A 113 -15.04 13.27 -14.54
CA ALA A 113 -15.22 13.80 -13.18
C ALA A 113 -14.20 14.93 -12.89
N PHE A 114 -12.93 14.72 -13.24
CA PHE A 114 -11.88 15.70 -12.99
C PHE A 114 -12.11 17.01 -13.77
N TYR A 115 -12.54 16.91 -15.02
CA TYR A 115 -12.96 18.05 -15.81
C TYR A 115 -14.16 18.76 -15.19
N GLU A 116 -15.19 18.02 -14.77
CA GLU A 116 -16.42 18.59 -14.21
C GLU A 116 -16.15 19.29 -12.88
N PHE A 117 -15.32 18.71 -12.04
CA PHE A 117 -14.91 19.27 -10.76
C PHE A 117 -14.16 20.61 -10.91
N ASN A 118 -13.28 20.68 -11.91
CA ASN A 118 -12.35 21.80 -12.07
C ASN A 118 -12.83 22.95 -12.98
N LYS A 119 -13.64 22.67 -14.01
CA LYS A 119 -13.97 23.63 -15.10
C LYS A 119 -14.45 25.01 -14.67
N ASP A 120 -15.17 25.10 -13.55
CA ASP A 120 -15.72 26.33 -13.00
C ASP A 120 -15.21 26.61 -11.57
N ASN A 121 -14.20 25.86 -11.14
CA ASN A 121 -13.66 25.94 -9.78
C ASN A 121 -12.50 26.96 -9.72
N PRO A 122 -12.61 28.05 -8.93
CA PRO A 122 -11.54 29.03 -8.79
C PRO A 122 -10.31 28.50 -8.05
N ASP A 123 -10.46 27.38 -7.31
CA ASP A 123 -9.39 26.70 -6.58
C ASP A 123 -9.37 25.21 -6.96
N PRO A 124 -8.89 24.89 -8.19
CA PRO A 124 -8.96 23.55 -8.73
C PRO A 124 -8.02 22.57 -8.02
N LEU A 125 -8.30 21.27 -8.17
CA LEU A 125 -7.31 20.23 -7.94
C LEU A 125 -6.39 20.11 -9.15
N TYR A 126 -5.10 19.88 -8.89
CA TYR A 126 -4.12 19.61 -9.91
C TYR A 126 -3.84 18.12 -10.04
N LEU A 127 -3.27 17.71 -11.17
CA LEU A 127 -2.96 16.31 -11.47
C LEU A 127 -1.48 16.15 -11.83
N ILE A 128 -0.84 15.16 -11.23
CA ILE A 128 0.40 14.56 -11.73
C ILE A 128 0.03 13.22 -12.35
N HIS A 129 0.33 13.04 -13.63
CA HIS A 129 -0.06 11.84 -14.37
C HIS A 129 1.12 10.91 -14.57
N GLY A 130 1.01 9.68 -14.07
CA GLY A 130 1.98 8.62 -14.30
C GLY A 130 1.90 8.01 -15.70
N VAL A 131 3.03 7.54 -16.18
CA VAL A 131 3.15 6.68 -17.36
C VAL A 131 3.86 5.41 -16.89
N TRP A 132 3.07 4.45 -16.46
CA TRP A 132 3.55 3.20 -15.88
C TRP A 132 4.05 2.24 -16.96
N ILE A 133 5.13 1.55 -16.69
CA ILE A 133 5.56 0.40 -17.49
C ILE A 133 4.98 -0.87 -16.87
N ASP A 134 4.36 -1.69 -17.68
CA ASP A 134 3.83 -3.00 -17.33
C ASP A 134 4.93 -3.88 -16.69
N ASP A 135 4.68 -4.37 -15.47
CA ASP A 135 5.61 -5.24 -14.73
C ASP A 135 6.00 -6.47 -15.54
N TYR A 136 5.10 -7.01 -16.36
CA TYR A 136 5.42 -8.11 -17.24
C TYR A 136 6.47 -7.71 -18.29
N ALA A 137 6.36 -6.52 -18.87
CA ALA A 137 7.36 -6.01 -19.82
C ALA A 137 8.70 -5.80 -19.11
N GLN A 138 8.70 -5.21 -17.90
CA GLN A 138 9.90 -4.98 -17.11
C GLN A 138 10.60 -6.30 -16.72
N ASN A 139 9.85 -7.29 -16.23
CA ASN A 139 10.40 -8.56 -15.76
C ASN A 139 10.74 -9.54 -16.90
N SER A 140 10.07 -9.45 -18.04
CA SER A 140 10.28 -10.36 -19.18
C SER A 140 11.26 -9.83 -20.21
N HIS A 141 11.46 -8.52 -20.28
CA HIS A 141 12.36 -7.83 -21.19
C HIS A 141 13.35 -6.99 -20.37
N MET A 142 14.37 -7.65 -19.83
CA MET A 142 15.36 -6.98 -18.99
C MET A 142 16.17 -5.89 -19.74
N ASP A 143 16.24 -5.97 -21.07
CA ASP A 143 16.86 -4.92 -21.89
C ASP A 143 15.84 -3.83 -22.18
N ALA A 144 15.99 -2.65 -21.59
CA ALA A 144 15.10 -1.51 -21.80
C ALA A 144 15.13 -0.94 -23.24
N TYR A 145 16.07 -1.37 -24.08
CA TYR A 145 16.09 -1.08 -25.52
C TYR A 145 15.32 -2.10 -26.37
N ASP A 146 14.80 -3.18 -25.78
CA ASP A 146 13.91 -4.06 -26.49
C ASP A 146 12.73 -3.25 -27.08
N PRO A 147 12.39 -3.42 -28.38
CA PRO A 147 11.28 -2.70 -28.99
C PRO A 147 9.93 -2.89 -28.27
N ALA A 148 9.71 -4.03 -27.62
CA ALA A 148 8.52 -4.29 -26.82
C ALA A 148 8.50 -3.47 -25.53
N TYR A 149 9.66 -3.08 -25.00
CA TYR A 149 9.80 -2.21 -23.86
C TYR A 149 9.79 -0.73 -24.25
N LEU A 150 10.84 -0.28 -24.96
CA LEU A 150 11.03 1.12 -25.32
C LEU A 150 9.94 1.67 -26.23
N GLY A 151 9.57 0.89 -27.27
CA GLY A 151 8.56 1.30 -28.23
C GLY A 151 7.20 1.51 -27.58
N ARG A 152 6.83 0.60 -26.68
CA ARG A 152 5.58 0.67 -25.92
C ARG A 152 5.60 1.81 -24.92
N PHE A 153 6.68 2.01 -24.19
CA PHE A 153 6.80 3.13 -23.22
C PHE A 153 6.58 4.48 -23.91
N LYS A 154 7.17 4.69 -25.09
CA LYS A 154 6.94 5.90 -25.88
C LYS A 154 5.50 6.02 -26.36
N GLU A 155 4.88 4.91 -26.78
CA GLU A 155 3.47 4.91 -27.22
C GLU A 155 2.52 5.23 -26.07
N ASP A 156 2.73 4.64 -24.89
CA ASP A 156 1.92 4.88 -23.70
C ASP A 156 2.08 6.33 -23.24
N ALA A 157 3.29 6.89 -23.26
CA ALA A 157 3.55 8.29 -22.95
C ALA A 157 2.78 9.25 -23.89
N ARG A 158 2.82 9.00 -25.20
CA ARG A 158 2.03 9.81 -26.18
C ARG A 158 0.53 9.63 -25.98
N THR A 159 0.08 8.43 -25.59
CA THR A 159 -1.33 8.15 -25.32
C THR A 159 -1.82 8.97 -24.12
N VAL A 160 -1.03 9.05 -23.04
CA VAL A 160 -1.35 9.91 -21.90
C VAL A 160 -1.47 11.37 -22.32
N VAL A 161 -0.55 11.89 -23.15
CA VAL A 161 -0.65 13.25 -23.69
C VAL A 161 -1.97 13.47 -24.42
N ASP A 162 -2.34 12.56 -25.34
CA ASP A 162 -3.60 12.69 -26.08
C ASP A 162 -4.83 12.63 -25.17
N VAL A 163 -4.80 11.79 -24.14
CA VAL A 163 -5.90 11.63 -23.17
C VAL A 163 -6.12 12.89 -22.36
N ILE A 164 -5.07 13.50 -21.81
CA ILE A 164 -5.22 14.71 -21.00
C ILE A 164 -5.70 15.91 -21.83
N HIS A 165 -5.43 15.90 -23.14
CA HIS A 165 -5.98 16.89 -24.10
C HIS A 165 -7.36 16.50 -24.65
N GLY A 166 -7.98 15.42 -24.17
CA GLY A 166 -9.31 14.97 -24.59
C GLY A 166 -9.40 14.51 -26.03
N GLN A 167 -8.33 13.92 -26.59
CA GLN A 167 -8.23 13.59 -28.00
C GLN A 167 -7.80 12.14 -28.27
N ARG A 168 -8.32 11.21 -27.47
CA ARG A 168 -7.97 9.79 -27.63
C ARG A 168 -9.18 8.88 -27.53
N TRP A 169 -9.21 7.88 -28.38
CA TRP A 169 -10.07 6.71 -28.27
C TRP A 169 -9.21 5.47 -28.06
N ILE A 170 -9.55 4.67 -27.03
CA ILE A 170 -8.87 3.42 -26.71
C ILE A 170 -9.93 2.33 -26.72
N GLU A 171 -9.82 1.41 -27.67
CA GLU A 171 -10.78 0.30 -27.84
C GLU A 171 -10.53 -0.80 -26.80
N LEU A 172 -9.26 -1.15 -26.61
CA LEU A 172 -8.85 -2.15 -25.63
C LEU A 172 -7.48 -1.76 -25.08
N GLY A 173 -7.45 -1.29 -23.85
CA GLY A 173 -6.23 -0.97 -23.15
C GLY A 173 -5.63 -2.20 -22.47
N ARG A 174 -4.31 -2.22 -22.33
CA ARG A 174 -3.60 -3.09 -21.40
C ARG A 174 -3.21 -2.25 -20.21
N LEU A 175 -3.57 -2.65 -18.99
CA LEU A 175 -3.28 -1.89 -17.78
C LEU A 175 -3.67 -0.40 -17.93
N SER A 176 -4.72 -0.12 -18.70
CA SER A 176 -5.24 1.22 -18.92
C SER A 176 -6.74 1.15 -19.23
N GLY A 177 -7.44 2.22 -18.91
CA GLY A 177 -8.86 2.32 -19.22
C GLY A 177 -9.16 2.30 -20.72
N THR A 178 -10.40 2.01 -21.06
CA THR A 178 -10.92 2.02 -22.42
C THR A 178 -11.99 3.10 -22.59
N GLY A 179 -12.26 3.53 -23.80
CA GLY A 179 -13.33 4.49 -24.11
C GLY A 179 -12.89 5.69 -24.92
N MET A 180 -13.75 6.69 -25.00
CA MET A 180 -13.51 7.95 -25.70
C MET A 180 -13.16 9.06 -24.71
N TYR A 181 -11.91 9.44 -24.66
CA TYR A 181 -11.41 10.54 -23.83
C TYR A 181 -11.60 11.85 -24.58
N THR A 182 -12.62 12.62 -24.16
CA THR A 182 -13.06 13.85 -24.87
C THR A 182 -12.95 15.11 -24.03
N LYS A 183 -12.52 15.00 -22.78
CA LYS A 183 -12.38 16.14 -21.86
C LYS A 183 -10.94 16.61 -21.83
N ASP A 184 -10.73 17.85 -22.17
CA ASP A 184 -9.43 18.52 -22.05
C ASP A 184 -9.22 18.94 -20.59
N ILE A 185 -8.35 18.19 -19.89
CA ILE A 185 -7.94 18.46 -18.51
C ILE A 185 -6.54 19.08 -18.42
N SER A 186 -5.91 19.33 -19.55
CA SER A 186 -4.55 19.86 -19.65
C SER A 186 -4.30 21.15 -18.87
N PRO A 187 -5.31 22.04 -18.62
CA PRO A 187 -5.12 23.22 -17.79
C PRO A 187 -4.82 22.94 -16.32
N TRP A 188 -5.01 21.70 -15.86
CA TRP A 188 -4.82 21.32 -14.45
C TRP A 188 -3.80 20.20 -14.27
N VAL A 189 -3.07 19.80 -15.32
CA VAL A 189 -2.01 18.78 -15.23
C VAL A 189 -0.66 19.45 -15.00
N LEU A 190 -0.09 19.26 -13.81
CA LEU A 190 1.21 19.83 -13.41
C LEU A 190 2.38 19.19 -14.16
N GLY A 191 2.34 17.87 -14.30
CA GLY A 191 3.47 17.14 -14.86
C GLY A 191 3.20 15.69 -15.14
N TYR A 192 4.22 15.08 -15.73
CA TYR A 192 4.29 13.63 -15.97
C TYR A 192 5.36 13.01 -15.07
N ILE A 193 5.06 11.82 -14.52
CA ILE A 193 6.07 10.95 -13.94
C ILE A 193 6.18 9.71 -14.84
N LEU A 194 7.33 9.57 -15.49
CA LEU A 194 7.63 8.45 -16.37
C LEU A 194 8.24 7.29 -15.60
N GLY A 195 7.64 6.11 -15.71
CA GLY A 195 8.16 4.86 -15.18
C GLY A 195 7.55 4.44 -13.85
N VAL A 196 8.27 3.58 -13.20
CA VAL A 196 7.88 2.81 -12.02
C VAL A 196 9.02 2.80 -11.00
N GLU A 197 8.92 2.02 -9.94
CA GLU A 197 10.05 1.61 -9.12
C GLU A 197 10.94 0.66 -9.94
N TRP A 198 12.07 1.20 -10.42
CA TRP A 198 12.93 0.47 -11.34
C TRP A 198 13.57 -0.75 -10.67
N GLU A 199 13.44 -1.90 -11.30
CA GLU A 199 14.10 -3.11 -10.86
C GLU A 199 15.61 -3.03 -11.13
N ALA A 200 16.43 -3.19 -10.08
CA ALA A 200 17.88 -3.13 -10.19
C ALA A 200 18.46 -4.12 -11.24
N PRO A 201 17.96 -5.35 -11.38
CA PRO A 201 18.39 -6.25 -12.45
C PRO A 201 18.16 -5.71 -13.87
N THR A 202 17.03 -5.04 -14.12
CA THR A 202 16.71 -4.45 -15.44
C THR A 202 17.66 -3.29 -15.75
N VAL A 203 17.90 -2.42 -14.77
CA VAL A 203 18.84 -1.30 -14.93
C VAL A 203 20.23 -1.81 -15.27
N ILE A 204 20.82 -2.69 -14.43
CA ILE A 204 22.18 -3.18 -14.62
C ILE A 204 22.34 -4.03 -15.87
N TYR A 205 21.32 -4.81 -16.27
CA TYR A 205 21.36 -5.60 -17.49
C TYR A 205 21.39 -4.70 -18.72
N THR A 206 20.58 -3.66 -18.76
CA THR A 206 20.56 -2.66 -19.84
C THR A 206 21.90 -1.95 -19.94
N ASP A 207 22.44 -1.47 -18.82
CA ASP A 207 23.71 -0.75 -18.77
C ASP A 207 24.89 -1.62 -19.29
N ARG A 208 24.94 -2.87 -18.88
CA ARG A 208 26.00 -3.80 -19.34
C ARG A 208 25.83 -4.21 -20.79
N THR A 209 24.59 -4.39 -21.26
CA THR A 209 24.32 -4.80 -22.65
C THR A 209 24.70 -3.69 -23.63
N HIS A 210 24.55 -2.44 -23.22
CA HIS A 210 24.80 -1.26 -24.04
C HIS A 210 25.99 -0.43 -23.52
N GLU A 211 26.94 -1.07 -22.85
CA GLU A 211 28.16 -0.42 -22.36
C GLU A 211 28.89 0.36 -23.47
N GLY A 212 29.26 1.61 -23.18
CA GLY A 212 29.92 2.48 -24.16
C GLY A 212 28.96 3.18 -25.14
N MET A 213 27.66 3.14 -24.91
CA MET A 213 26.71 3.97 -25.62
C MET A 213 27.10 5.44 -25.47
N GLY A 214 27.12 6.18 -26.58
CA GLY A 214 27.47 7.60 -26.55
C GLY A 214 26.34 8.50 -26.04
N THR A 215 26.66 9.73 -25.69
CA THR A 215 25.73 10.75 -25.25
C THR A 215 24.55 10.90 -26.19
N TYR A 216 23.34 10.98 -25.66
CA TYR A 216 22.14 11.26 -26.43
C TYR A 216 21.90 12.77 -26.52
N HIS A 217 21.66 13.28 -27.74
CA HIS A 217 21.31 14.66 -28.00
C HIS A 217 19.92 14.76 -28.60
N GLY A 218 18.93 15.01 -27.76
CA GLY A 218 17.55 15.25 -28.16
C GLY A 218 17.28 16.69 -28.54
N SER A 219 16.06 17.00 -28.95
CA SER A 219 15.61 18.36 -29.21
C SER A 219 15.04 19.04 -27.97
N TYR A 220 14.59 18.27 -27.02
CA TYR A 220 13.96 18.69 -25.77
C TYR A 220 14.69 18.13 -24.54
N VAL A 221 15.09 16.87 -24.59
CA VAL A 221 15.78 16.21 -23.51
C VAL A 221 17.00 15.50 -24.05
N SER A 222 18.15 15.74 -23.43
CA SER A 222 19.43 15.12 -23.75
C SER A 222 19.97 14.34 -22.54
N SER A 223 21.07 13.62 -22.71
CA SER A 223 21.83 13.03 -21.59
C SER A 223 23.18 13.73 -21.41
N THR A 224 23.73 13.63 -20.20
CA THR A 224 25.14 14.00 -19.96
C THR A 224 26.09 12.95 -20.54
N SER A 225 27.39 13.23 -20.53
CA SER A 225 28.41 12.23 -20.89
C SER A 225 28.60 11.12 -19.88
N GLU A 226 28.11 11.33 -18.65
CA GLU A 226 28.19 10.38 -17.53
C GLU A 226 26.98 9.43 -17.47
N ALA A 227 25.95 9.72 -18.28
CA ALA A 227 24.70 8.95 -18.26
C ALA A 227 24.93 7.47 -18.62
N SER A 228 24.32 6.59 -17.86
CA SER A 228 24.23 5.19 -18.13
C SER A 228 23.34 4.90 -19.35
N ALA A 229 23.41 3.70 -19.90
CA ALA A 229 22.54 3.32 -21.02
C ALA A 229 21.05 3.37 -20.63
N PHE A 230 20.70 3.00 -19.41
CA PHE A 230 19.34 3.10 -18.91
C PHE A 230 18.87 4.55 -18.81
N GLU A 231 19.69 5.46 -18.28
CA GLU A 231 19.39 6.89 -18.21
C GLU A 231 19.26 7.51 -19.61
N ILE A 232 20.10 7.08 -20.56
CA ILE A 232 19.98 7.50 -21.98
C ILE A 232 18.62 7.05 -22.54
N MET A 233 18.15 5.84 -22.22
CA MET A 233 16.82 5.37 -22.61
C MET A 233 15.72 6.26 -22.04
N LEU A 234 15.81 6.63 -20.76
CA LEU A 234 14.88 7.57 -20.12
C LEU A 234 14.89 8.93 -20.80
N ALA A 235 16.07 9.47 -21.11
CA ALA A 235 16.20 10.72 -21.86
C ALA A 235 15.51 10.65 -23.24
N GLN A 236 15.62 9.51 -23.95
CA GLN A 236 14.93 9.31 -25.22
C GLN A 236 13.40 9.26 -25.10
N VAL A 237 12.88 8.71 -23.99
CA VAL A 237 11.42 8.69 -23.73
C VAL A 237 10.96 10.11 -23.38
N GLY A 238 11.69 10.82 -22.53
CA GLY A 238 11.40 12.21 -22.17
C GLY A 238 11.42 13.15 -23.38
N ASP A 239 12.44 13.03 -24.26
CA ASP A 239 12.54 13.82 -25.50
C ASP A 239 11.34 13.57 -26.44
N ASP A 240 10.95 12.29 -26.57
CA ASP A 240 9.82 11.88 -27.38
C ASP A 240 8.50 12.47 -26.85
N LEU A 241 8.23 12.37 -25.56
CA LEU A 241 7.03 12.90 -24.91
C LEU A 241 6.95 14.41 -25.03
N MET A 242 8.01 15.13 -24.60
CA MET A 242 8.07 16.60 -24.64
C MET A 242 7.96 17.12 -26.09
N GLY A 243 8.62 16.44 -27.01
CA GLY A 243 8.54 16.75 -28.43
C GLY A 243 7.17 16.50 -29.03
N TYR A 244 6.49 15.44 -28.63
CA TYR A 244 5.14 15.12 -29.09
C TYR A 244 4.14 16.18 -28.64
N GLU A 245 4.11 16.51 -27.35
CA GLU A 245 3.17 17.50 -26.82
C GLU A 245 3.44 18.89 -27.37
N SER A 246 4.70 19.34 -27.39
CA SER A 246 5.10 20.65 -27.92
C SER A 246 4.70 20.85 -29.37
N LYS A 247 4.90 19.84 -30.22
CA LYS A 247 4.56 19.91 -31.66
C LYS A 247 3.06 19.87 -31.88
N ARG A 248 2.35 18.99 -31.13
CA ARG A 248 0.92 18.73 -31.38
C ARG A 248 0.01 19.74 -30.70
N TYR A 249 0.30 20.09 -29.43
CA TYR A 249 -0.58 20.88 -28.59
C TYR A 249 -0.02 22.27 -28.23
N LYS A 250 1.23 22.54 -28.55
CA LYS A 250 1.91 23.81 -28.21
C LYS A 250 1.90 24.11 -26.72
N GLN A 251 1.92 23.08 -25.90
CA GLN A 251 1.96 23.14 -24.45
C GLN A 251 3.10 22.26 -23.93
N GLN A 252 3.52 22.56 -22.71
CA GLN A 252 4.42 21.74 -21.93
C GLN A 252 3.99 21.78 -20.45
N ARG A 253 4.40 20.76 -19.72
CA ARG A 253 4.28 20.63 -18.27
C ARG A 253 5.53 19.95 -17.72
N LEU A 254 5.67 19.91 -16.39
CA LEU A 254 6.86 19.35 -15.75
C LEU A 254 7.08 17.89 -16.16
N LEU A 255 8.35 17.53 -16.33
CA LEU A 255 8.77 16.16 -16.62
C LEU A 255 9.49 15.60 -15.40
N ALA A 256 9.16 14.39 -14.99
CA ALA A 256 9.91 13.63 -14.00
C ALA A 256 10.04 12.16 -14.42
N PHE A 257 11.00 11.49 -13.82
CA PHE A 257 11.19 10.06 -13.89
C PHE A 257 10.99 9.50 -12.49
N SER A 258 10.22 8.42 -12.38
CA SER A 258 10.04 7.74 -11.12
C SER A 258 11.36 7.17 -10.62
N ASN A 259 11.58 7.20 -9.32
CA ASN A 259 12.72 6.56 -8.66
C ASN A 259 12.36 6.14 -7.24
N TRP A 260 13.20 5.34 -6.64
CA TRP A 260 13.05 4.86 -5.27
C TRP A 260 14.43 4.48 -4.69
N PRO A 261 14.56 4.18 -3.39
CA PRO A 261 15.87 3.99 -2.80
C PRO A 261 16.73 2.86 -3.39
N THR A 262 16.15 1.83 -4.00
CA THR A 262 16.95 0.72 -4.55
C THR A 262 17.94 1.19 -5.63
N PRO A 263 17.54 1.87 -6.72
CA PRO A 263 18.48 2.43 -7.70
C PRO A 263 18.71 3.93 -7.50
N ASP A 264 18.69 4.45 -6.27
CA ASP A 264 19.00 5.86 -6.04
C ASP A 264 20.42 6.22 -6.49
N PRO A 265 20.75 7.50 -6.71
CA PRO A 265 22.06 7.91 -7.22
C PRO A 265 23.18 7.87 -6.18
N MET A 266 22.91 7.41 -4.94
CA MET A 266 23.89 7.39 -3.88
C MET A 266 24.84 6.20 -3.98
N SER A 267 26.03 6.35 -3.41
CA SER A 267 27.06 5.29 -3.41
C SER A 267 27.07 4.59 -2.05
N TYR A 268 27.07 3.28 -2.08
CA TYR A 268 27.01 2.45 -0.89
C TYR A 268 28.20 1.48 -0.80
N PRO A 269 28.59 1.05 0.42
CA PRO A 269 29.60 0.01 0.60
C PRO A 269 29.21 -1.31 -0.11
N LEU A 270 30.21 -2.04 -0.62
CA LEU A 270 29.99 -3.26 -1.39
C LEU A 270 29.08 -4.31 -0.70
N PRO A 271 29.15 -4.57 0.62
CA PRO A 271 28.22 -5.49 1.26
C PRO A 271 26.76 -5.08 1.11
N LEU A 272 26.44 -3.77 1.24
CA LEU A 272 25.08 -3.26 1.06
C LEU A 272 24.66 -3.31 -0.40
N GLN A 273 25.59 -3.01 -1.34
CA GLN A 273 25.29 -3.13 -2.77
C GLN A 273 24.83 -4.54 -3.14
N LEU A 274 25.51 -5.58 -2.64
CA LEU A 274 25.23 -6.97 -3.00
C LEU A 274 23.97 -7.50 -2.31
N PHE A 275 23.73 -7.11 -1.06
CA PHE A 275 22.64 -7.67 -0.27
C PHE A 275 21.30 -6.94 -0.51
N PHE A 276 21.33 -5.62 -0.65
CA PHE A 276 20.14 -4.79 -0.84
C PHE A 276 19.95 -4.32 -2.29
N GLU A 277 20.55 -5.01 -3.25
CA GLU A 277 20.43 -4.72 -4.69
C GLU A 277 20.87 -3.29 -5.08
N LYS A 278 21.75 -2.66 -4.27
CA LYS A 278 22.29 -1.31 -4.51
C LYS A 278 23.42 -1.28 -5.53
N TYR A 279 23.41 -2.19 -6.50
CA TYR A 279 24.43 -2.32 -7.55
C TYR A 279 24.07 -1.60 -8.85
N SER A 280 22.91 -0.95 -8.91
CA SER A 280 22.48 -0.09 -10.02
C SER A 280 22.13 1.30 -9.50
N GLN A 281 22.19 2.29 -10.37
CA GLN A 281 21.85 3.67 -10.06
C GLN A 281 21.04 4.28 -11.22
N VAL A 282 20.10 5.16 -10.88
CA VAL A 282 19.38 6.01 -11.84
C VAL A 282 19.43 7.42 -11.29
N ASP A 283 20.14 8.30 -11.98
CA ASP A 283 20.33 9.69 -11.58
C ASP A 283 19.70 10.64 -12.58
N VAL A 284 18.66 11.35 -12.16
CA VAL A 284 18.00 12.34 -13.01
C VAL A 284 18.92 13.52 -13.38
N GLU A 285 20.00 13.76 -12.63
CA GLU A 285 21.00 14.78 -12.97
C GLU A 285 21.78 14.43 -14.25
N ASN A 286 21.75 13.18 -14.69
CA ASN A 286 22.28 12.74 -15.97
C ASN A 286 21.33 12.96 -17.16
N ILE A 287 20.11 13.45 -16.90
CA ILE A 287 19.09 13.76 -17.89
C ILE A 287 18.87 15.27 -17.92
N VAL A 288 19.12 15.89 -19.06
CA VAL A 288 19.19 17.35 -19.20
C VAL A 288 18.00 17.86 -20.01
N ALA A 289 17.23 18.76 -19.43
CA ALA A 289 16.23 19.54 -20.17
C ALA A 289 16.95 20.60 -21.04
N GLU A 290 16.70 20.58 -22.35
CA GLU A 290 17.22 21.57 -23.29
C GLU A 290 16.47 22.91 -23.15
N GLU A 291 17.00 24.01 -23.68
CA GLU A 291 16.35 25.33 -23.66
C GLU A 291 14.94 25.35 -24.29
N THR A 292 14.61 24.34 -25.07
CA THR A 292 13.28 24.15 -25.68
C THR A 292 12.24 23.65 -24.68
N VAL A 293 12.66 23.14 -23.49
CA VAL A 293 11.77 22.77 -22.41
C VAL A 293 11.55 23.97 -21.50
N VAL A 294 10.41 24.63 -21.70
CA VAL A 294 10.05 25.86 -20.96
C VAL A 294 9.42 25.58 -19.58
N SER A 295 8.98 24.35 -19.34
CA SER A 295 8.39 23.91 -18.07
C SER A 295 9.40 23.38 -17.06
N GLY A 296 10.49 22.77 -17.51
CA GLY A 296 11.52 22.17 -16.66
C GLY A 296 11.19 20.75 -16.18
N MET A 297 11.95 20.31 -15.17
CA MET A 297 11.92 18.96 -14.63
C MET A 297 11.87 18.97 -13.10
N PHE A 298 11.52 17.82 -12.49
CA PHE A 298 11.68 17.57 -11.07
C PHE A 298 12.13 16.12 -10.82
N ALA A 299 12.79 15.88 -9.69
CA ALA A 299 13.14 14.55 -9.23
C ALA A 299 11.97 13.95 -8.42
N SER A 300 11.54 12.76 -8.77
CA SER A 300 10.39 12.06 -8.16
C SER A 300 10.86 10.82 -7.44
N TYR A 301 10.55 10.72 -6.14
CA TYR A 301 10.96 9.58 -5.32
C TYR A 301 9.81 9.01 -4.51
N HIS A 302 9.81 7.67 -4.36
CA HIS A 302 9.03 6.95 -3.37
C HIS A 302 9.93 6.68 -2.17
N VAL A 303 9.66 7.27 -1.01
CA VAL A 303 10.49 7.07 0.20
C VAL A 303 9.60 6.95 1.41
N TYR A 304 9.69 5.80 2.08
CA TYR A 304 8.89 5.48 3.26
C TYR A 304 9.72 5.57 4.55
N PRO A 305 9.12 5.90 5.71
CA PRO A 305 9.88 6.11 6.95
C PRO A 305 10.45 4.83 7.58
N TYR A 306 10.06 3.66 7.08
CA TYR A 306 10.52 2.33 7.51
C TYR A 306 11.38 1.64 6.43
N TYR A 307 11.47 2.22 5.26
CA TYR A 307 12.24 1.71 4.13
C TYR A 307 12.91 2.87 3.39
N PRO A 308 14.18 2.80 3.04
CA PRO A 308 15.02 1.59 2.99
C PRO A 308 15.66 1.22 4.34
N ASP A 309 15.55 -0.05 4.69
CA ASP A 309 16.05 -0.62 5.94
C ASP A 309 17.58 -0.68 6.02
N TYR A 310 18.29 -0.66 4.89
CA TYR A 310 19.76 -0.67 4.86
C TYR A 310 20.39 0.61 5.43
N LEU A 311 19.67 1.72 5.53
CA LEU A 311 20.19 2.97 6.10
C LEU A 311 20.58 2.81 7.57
N GLN A 312 19.96 1.89 8.30
CA GLN A 312 20.31 1.57 9.69
C GLN A 312 21.76 1.10 9.89
N TYR A 313 22.43 0.64 8.82
CA TYR A 313 23.82 0.16 8.86
C TYR A 313 24.85 1.22 8.47
N LEU A 314 24.41 2.41 8.15
CA LEU A 314 25.24 3.54 7.76
C LEU A 314 25.28 4.57 8.89
N PRO A 315 26.43 4.77 9.55
CA PRO A 315 26.51 5.67 10.72
C PRO A 315 26.03 7.08 10.46
N GLU A 316 26.18 7.58 9.22
CA GLU A 316 25.73 8.91 8.80
C GLU A 316 24.21 9.07 8.85
N TYR A 317 23.44 7.98 8.71
CA TYR A 317 21.98 7.98 8.84
C TYR A 317 21.52 7.45 10.20
N ALA A 318 22.10 6.33 10.63
CA ALA A 318 21.73 5.66 11.88
C ALA A 318 21.91 6.53 13.13
N ASN A 319 22.84 7.50 13.11
CA ASN A 319 23.09 8.41 14.22
C ASN A 319 22.68 9.85 13.94
N ALA A 320 22.04 10.13 12.81
CA ALA A 320 21.60 11.47 12.48
C ALA A 320 20.48 11.94 13.40
N LEU A 321 20.61 13.14 13.94
CA LEU A 321 19.62 13.73 14.83
C LEU A 321 18.83 14.81 14.09
N ASP A 322 17.52 14.84 14.32
CA ASP A 322 16.66 15.93 13.85
C ASP A 322 16.75 17.15 14.79
N ASP A 323 15.98 18.20 14.48
CA ASP A 323 15.96 19.45 15.24
C ASP A 323 15.47 19.28 16.70
N THR A 324 14.84 18.14 17.01
CA THR A 324 14.42 17.77 18.38
C THR A 324 15.49 17.02 19.16
N GLY A 325 16.60 16.65 18.50
CA GLY A 325 17.68 15.84 19.05
C GLY A 325 17.37 14.34 19.10
N GLN A 326 16.35 13.88 18.38
CA GLN A 326 16.03 12.45 18.21
C GLN A 326 16.67 11.90 16.95
N VAL A 327 17.00 10.60 16.96
CA VAL A 327 17.48 9.92 15.76
C VAL A 327 16.39 9.96 14.69
N ASN A 328 16.75 10.39 13.48
CA ASN A 328 15.83 10.48 12.36
C ASN A 328 16.51 10.10 11.04
N THR A 329 16.63 8.81 10.82
CA THR A 329 17.21 8.18 9.62
C THR A 329 16.51 8.66 8.34
N TYR A 330 15.18 8.76 8.38
CA TYR A 330 14.35 9.18 7.25
C TYR A 330 14.68 10.60 6.78
N ARG A 331 14.68 11.56 7.70
CA ARG A 331 15.00 12.97 7.39
C ARG A 331 16.42 13.12 6.86
N ALA A 332 17.39 12.45 7.46
CA ALA A 332 18.79 12.52 7.01
C ALA A 332 18.97 11.99 5.57
N TYR A 333 18.25 10.94 5.20
CA TYR A 333 18.23 10.44 3.84
C TYR A 333 17.60 11.43 2.85
N LEU A 334 16.46 12.01 3.22
CA LEU A 334 15.80 13.04 2.41
C LEU A 334 16.69 14.28 2.20
N GLU A 335 17.37 14.75 3.23
CA GLU A 335 18.33 15.85 3.15
C GLU A 335 19.48 15.51 2.18
N THR A 336 19.94 14.26 2.18
CA THR A 336 20.97 13.80 1.23
C THR A 336 20.46 13.82 -0.20
N LEU A 337 19.22 13.34 -0.45
CA LEU A 337 18.59 13.41 -1.78
C LEU A 337 18.43 14.85 -2.27
N VAL A 338 17.90 15.73 -1.43
CA VAL A 338 17.73 17.15 -1.78
C VAL A 338 19.08 17.83 -2.03
N ALA A 339 20.12 17.49 -1.26
CA ALA A 339 21.45 18.06 -1.48
C ALA A 339 22.08 17.61 -2.81
N HIS A 340 21.80 16.37 -3.23
CA HIS A 340 22.30 15.81 -4.49
C HIS A 340 21.71 16.52 -5.72
N HIS A 341 20.39 16.79 -5.69
CA HIS A 341 19.68 17.29 -6.86
C HIS A 341 19.76 18.81 -7.06
N SER A 342 19.88 19.22 -8.32
CA SER A 342 19.80 20.63 -8.75
C SER A 342 18.34 21.04 -9.07
N VAL A 343 17.47 20.07 -9.33
CA VAL A 343 16.04 20.26 -9.62
C VAL A 343 15.19 20.12 -8.35
N PRO A 344 13.91 20.55 -8.37
CA PRO A 344 12.99 20.30 -7.24
C PRO A 344 12.88 18.80 -6.95
N VAL A 345 12.88 18.42 -5.68
CA VAL A 345 12.63 17.05 -5.24
C VAL A 345 11.20 16.95 -4.72
N VAL A 346 10.43 16.01 -5.25
CA VAL A 346 9.07 15.69 -4.78
C VAL A 346 9.05 14.24 -4.29
N ILE A 347 8.61 14.05 -3.06
CA ILE A 347 8.36 12.71 -2.55
C ILE A 347 6.97 12.30 -3.02
N SER A 348 6.94 11.60 -4.15
CA SER A 348 5.72 11.22 -4.85
C SER A 348 5.01 10.00 -4.26
N GLU A 349 5.62 9.36 -3.29
CA GLU A 349 4.99 8.41 -2.37
C GLU A 349 5.64 8.46 -1.00
N PHE A 350 4.81 8.62 0.04
CA PHE A 350 5.13 8.36 1.43
C PHE A 350 3.85 8.00 2.18
N GLY A 351 3.94 7.23 3.23
CA GLY A 351 2.76 6.84 4.01
C GLY A 351 3.04 5.66 4.93
N VAL A 352 2.05 5.31 5.72
CA VAL A 352 2.04 4.13 6.59
C VAL A 352 0.64 3.53 6.59
N PRO A 353 0.47 2.21 6.72
CA PRO A 353 -0.85 1.58 6.75
C PRO A 353 -1.38 1.42 8.17
N SER A 354 -2.69 1.65 8.37
CA SER A 354 -3.41 1.33 9.62
C SER A 354 -3.91 -0.10 9.59
N SER A 355 -3.06 -1.05 9.89
CA SER A 355 -3.35 -2.49 9.83
C SER A 355 -2.88 -3.21 11.09
N ARG A 356 -3.48 -4.37 11.37
CA ARG A 356 -3.00 -5.28 12.40
C ARG A 356 -1.64 -5.89 12.03
N GLY A 357 -1.49 -6.31 10.78
CA GLY A 357 -0.25 -6.86 10.28
C GLY A 357 0.87 -5.81 10.18
N ARG A 358 2.10 -6.24 10.46
CA ARG A 358 3.33 -5.44 10.27
C ARG A 358 4.24 -6.12 9.27
N ALA A 359 4.98 -5.33 8.49
CA ALA A 359 5.98 -5.86 7.58
C ALA A 359 7.34 -5.22 7.86
N GLN A 360 7.72 -4.12 7.49
CA GLN A 360 9.05 -3.55 7.67
C GLN A 360 9.15 -2.65 8.90
N VAL A 361 10.37 -2.54 9.48
CA VAL A 361 10.65 -1.65 10.60
C VAL A 361 12.01 -0.98 10.43
N ASP A 362 12.07 0.32 10.68
CA ASP A 362 13.35 1.00 10.91
C ASP A 362 13.80 0.73 12.35
N ALA A 363 14.83 -0.09 12.52
CA ALA A 363 15.34 -0.49 13.83
C ALA A 363 15.88 0.68 14.66
N ASN A 364 16.26 1.81 14.04
CA ASN A 364 16.76 2.99 14.76
C ASN A 364 15.65 3.85 15.36
N THR A 365 14.51 3.95 14.67
CA THR A 365 13.41 4.85 15.02
C THR A 365 12.15 4.12 15.46
N GLY A 366 12.05 2.81 15.20
CA GLY A 366 10.85 2.01 15.42
C GLY A 366 9.69 2.31 14.48
N ARG A 367 9.89 3.13 13.43
CA ARG A 367 8.86 3.40 12.42
C ARG A 367 8.56 2.13 11.63
N ASN A 368 7.30 1.83 11.45
CA ASN A 368 6.80 0.53 10.99
C ASN A 368 5.89 0.64 9.77
N GLN A 369 5.86 -0.43 8.99
CA GLN A 369 4.82 -0.65 7.97
C GLN A 369 3.68 -1.47 8.59
N GLY A 370 2.73 -0.80 9.26
CA GLY A 370 1.58 -1.43 9.91
C GLY A 370 1.74 -1.69 11.40
N GLY A 371 0.81 -2.44 11.98
CA GLY A 371 0.72 -2.66 13.42
C GLY A 371 0.37 -1.37 14.17
N MET A 372 -0.53 -0.56 13.60
CA MET A 372 -0.91 0.74 14.16
C MET A 372 -2.38 1.06 13.87
N SER A 373 -2.97 1.87 14.72
CA SER A 373 -4.33 2.38 14.59
C SER A 373 -4.45 3.43 13.47
N GLU A 374 -5.68 3.83 13.15
CA GLU A 374 -5.94 4.94 12.22
C GLU A 374 -5.45 6.29 12.77
N ASP A 375 -5.51 6.49 14.08
CA ASP A 375 -4.96 7.68 14.74
C ASP A 375 -3.42 7.70 14.62
N ASP A 376 -2.76 6.58 14.95
CA ASP A 376 -1.30 6.44 14.78
C ASP A 376 -0.87 6.65 13.33
N GLN A 377 -1.64 6.13 12.37
CA GLN A 377 -1.41 6.36 10.94
C GLN A 377 -1.39 7.86 10.63
N GLY A 378 -2.39 8.60 11.09
CA GLY A 378 -2.49 10.04 10.87
C GLY A 378 -1.31 10.80 11.46
N ARG A 379 -0.91 10.49 12.70
CA ARG A 379 0.26 11.08 13.38
C ARG A 379 1.56 10.76 12.65
N ALA A 380 1.74 9.53 12.21
CA ALA A 380 2.92 9.11 11.46
C ALA A 380 3.02 9.79 10.09
N ILE A 381 1.89 9.98 9.39
CA ILE A 381 1.83 10.73 8.13
C ILE A 381 2.23 12.20 8.37
N VAL A 382 1.66 12.85 9.39
CA VAL A 382 2.00 14.24 9.74
C VAL A 382 3.49 14.37 10.04
N ARG A 383 4.06 13.47 10.85
CA ARG A 383 5.50 13.46 11.17
C ARG A 383 6.36 13.30 9.91
N SER A 384 6.00 12.38 9.03
CA SER A 384 6.73 12.15 7.77
C SER A 384 6.65 13.36 6.84
N TYR A 385 5.47 14.01 6.74
CA TYR A 385 5.32 15.25 6.00
C TYR A 385 6.24 16.37 6.51
N VAL A 386 6.32 16.54 7.84
CA VAL A 386 7.25 17.52 8.44
C VAL A 386 8.70 17.20 8.08
N ASP A 387 9.12 15.95 8.15
CA ASP A 387 10.47 15.53 7.76
C ASP A 387 10.75 15.86 6.27
N ILE A 388 9.80 15.58 5.38
CA ILE A 388 9.90 15.87 3.94
C ILE A 388 10.07 17.38 3.70
N MET A 389 9.20 18.20 4.28
CA MET A 389 9.24 19.64 4.05
C MET A 389 10.46 20.30 4.69
N ALA A 390 10.85 19.86 5.89
CA ALA A 390 12.05 20.35 6.57
C ALA A 390 13.35 19.97 5.83
N SER A 391 13.35 18.89 5.05
CA SER A 391 14.48 18.50 4.20
C SER A 391 14.66 19.40 2.95
N GLY A 392 13.67 20.27 2.65
CA GLY A 392 13.70 21.18 1.50
C GLY A 392 13.12 20.59 0.22
N CYS A 393 12.29 19.56 0.31
CA CYS A 393 11.50 19.04 -0.81
C CYS A 393 10.47 20.07 -1.29
N ALA A 394 10.13 20.05 -2.57
CA ALA A 394 9.15 20.94 -3.19
C ALA A 394 7.69 20.47 -2.99
N GLY A 395 7.50 19.34 -2.36
CA GLY A 395 6.21 18.80 -2.05
C GLY A 395 6.22 17.29 -1.80
N SER A 396 5.05 16.77 -1.51
CA SER A 396 4.85 15.36 -1.17
C SER A 396 3.47 14.86 -1.61
N VAL A 397 3.35 13.54 -1.77
CA VAL A 397 2.10 12.87 -2.16
C VAL A 397 1.89 11.68 -1.21
N ILE A 398 0.80 11.70 -0.47
CA ILE A 398 0.44 10.65 0.47
C ILE A 398 0.00 9.41 -0.30
N PHE A 399 0.63 8.30 -0.06
CA PHE A 399 0.18 6.98 -0.46
C PHE A 399 -0.68 6.41 0.66
N THR A 400 -2.03 6.34 0.52
CA THR A 400 -2.84 6.56 -0.67
C THR A 400 -4.23 7.09 -0.26
N TRP A 401 -5.11 7.42 -1.22
CA TRP A 401 -6.46 7.90 -0.93
C TRP A 401 -7.34 6.85 -0.28
N GLN A 402 -7.52 5.70 -0.95
CA GLN A 402 -8.41 4.65 -0.48
C GLN A 402 -7.68 3.35 -0.17
N ASP A 403 -8.24 2.55 0.73
CA ASP A 403 -7.83 1.18 0.94
C ASP A 403 -8.03 0.34 -0.33
N GLU A 404 -7.17 -0.63 -0.57
CA GLU A 404 -7.19 -1.45 -1.79
C GLU A 404 -7.15 -2.93 -1.45
N TRP A 405 -8.30 -3.58 -1.31
CA TRP A 405 -8.42 -4.97 -0.89
C TRP A 405 -7.70 -5.98 -1.79
N PHE A 406 -7.48 -5.65 -3.06
CA PHE A 406 -6.75 -6.53 -3.99
C PHE A 406 -5.25 -6.63 -3.68
N LYS A 407 -4.69 -5.72 -2.90
CA LYS A 407 -3.25 -5.66 -2.59
C LYS A 407 -2.81 -6.81 -1.69
N ARG A 408 -1.51 -7.04 -1.68
CA ARG A 408 -0.84 -8.13 -0.97
C ARG A 408 0.47 -7.64 -0.38
N THR A 409 0.86 -8.24 0.74
CA THR A 409 2.16 -7.98 1.39
C THR A 409 3.05 -9.22 1.30
N TRP A 410 4.35 -9.02 1.16
CA TRP A 410 5.33 -10.09 0.99
C TRP A 410 5.26 -11.15 2.11
N ASN A 411 4.99 -10.77 3.37
CA ASN A 411 4.97 -11.69 4.52
C ASN A 411 3.63 -12.41 4.74
N THR A 412 2.55 -12.01 4.06
CA THR A 412 1.23 -12.65 4.14
C THR A 412 0.76 -13.26 2.82
N MET A 413 1.34 -12.87 1.68
CA MET A 413 0.86 -13.26 0.36
C MET A 413 0.86 -14.78 0.11
N ALA A 414 1.73 -15.53 0.77
CA ALA A 414 1.75 -16.99 0.67
C ALA A 414 0.59 -17.66 1.41
N ASN A 415 -0.09 -16.92 2.31
CA ASN A 415 -1.20 -17.41 3.14
C ASN A 415 -2.57 -17.18 2.50
N VAL A 416 -2.65 -16.48 1.38
CA VAL A 416 -3.91 -16.06 0.77
C VAL A 416 -4.05 -16.54 -0.68
N ASP A 417 -5.27 -16.74 -1.13
CA ASP A 417 -5.56 -16.95 -2.56
C ASP A 417 -5.53 -15.62 -3.29
N LEU A 418 -4.41 -15.33 -3.96
CA LEU A 418 -4.14 -14.05 -4.63
C LEU A 418 -5.14 -13.69 -5.75
N LEU A 419 -5.92 -14.65 -6.23
CA LEU A 419 -6.97 -14.43 -7.22
C LEU A 419 -8.31 -14.03 -6.59
N LYS A 420 -8.37 -14.01 -5.25
CA LYS A 420 -9.58 -13.77 -4.48
C LYS A 420 -9.47 -12.59 -3.50
N THR A 421 -8.31 -11.96 -3.42
CA THR A 421 -8.08 -10.84 -2.52
C THR A 421 -9.08 -9.68 -2.67
N PRO A 422 -9.62 -9.32 -3.84
CA PRO A 422 -10.60 -8.23 -3.93
C PRO A 422 -11.93 -8.53 -3.22
N TYR A 423 -12.22 -9.78 -2.90
CA TYR A 423 -13.54 -10.19 -2.39
C TYR A 423 -13.65 -10.23 -0.87
N TRP A 424 -12.58 -9.90 -0.15
CA TRP A 424 -12.54 -9.83 1.30
C TRP A 424 -11.40 -8.93 1.76
N SER A 425 -11.52 -8.42 2.96
CA SER A 425 -10.54 -7.50 3.55
C SER A 425 -9.67 -8.26 4.54
N ASP A 426 -8.36 -8.37 4.25
CA ASP A 426 -7.40 -9.07 5.10
C ASP A 426 -6.65 -8.10 6.01
N TYR A 427 -7.08 -7.98 7.26
CA TYR A 427 -6.50 -7.02 8.21
C TYR A 427 -5.06 -7.38 8.64
N GLN A 428 -4.56 -8.55 8.29
CA GLN A 428 -3.16 -8.94 8.46
C GLN A 428 -2.27 -8.48 7.27
N THR A 429 -2.87 -8.17 6.13
CA THR A 429 -2.16 -7.72 4.94
C THR A 429 -2.10 -6.20 4.90
N ASN A 430 -1.01 -5.63 5.41
CA ASN A 430 -0.86 -4.19 5.62
C ASN A 430 -1.00 -3.35 4.33
N GLU A 431 -0.55 -3.84 3.17
CA GLU A 431 -0.69 -3.13 1.89
C GLU A 431 -2.13 -2.77 1.51
N GLN A 432 -3.12 -3.44 2.10
CA GLN A 432 -4.53 -3.12 1.87
C GLN A 432 -4.99 -1.83 2.56
N TYR A 433 -4.22 -1.29 3.54
CA TYR A 433 -4.71 -0.31 4.52
C TYR A 433 -3.96 1.02 4.53
N PHE A 434 -3.29 1.37 3.45
CA PHE A 434 -2.64 2.67 3.29
C PHE A 434 -3.63 3.83 3.10
N GLY A 435 -4.89 3.54 2.78
CA GLY A 435 -5.91 4.55 2.49
C GLY A 435 -6.18 5.49 3.67
N LEU A 436 -6.57 6.72 3.34
CA LEU A 436 -7.22 7.66 4.25
C LEU A 436 -8.74 7.46 4.25
N LEU A 437 -9.25 6.73 3.27
CA LEU A 437 -10.62 6.25 3.12
C LEU A 437 -10.63 4.73 3.30
N SER A 438 -11.39 4.25 4.27
CA SER A 438 -11.67 2.83 4.51
C SER A 438 -12.89 2.37 3.72
N PHE A 439 -12.86 1.10 3.33
CA PHE A 439 -14.04 0.34 2.91
C PHE A 439 -14.37 -0.67 4.01
N ASP A 440 -15.41 -0.38 4.78
CA ASP A 440 -15.86 -1.28 5.84
C ASP A 440 -17.00 -2.18 5.32
N PRO A 441 -17.10 -3.45 5.79
CA PRO A 441 -18.15 -4.39 5.36
C PRO A 441 -19.57 -3.90 5.59
N GLY A 442 -20.52 -4.41 4.77
CA GLY A 442 -21.94 -4.04 4.83
C GLY A 442 -22.25 -2.72 4.11
N THR A 443 -23.52 -2.53 3.73
CA THR A 443 -23.95 -1.37 2.92
C THR A 443 -24.06 -0.06 3.70
N GLU A 444 -24.22 -0.12 5.02
CA GLU A 444 -24.37 1.04 5.90
C GLU A 444 -23.50 0.94 7.16
N ARG A 445 -23.31 -0.28 7.67
CA ARG A 445 -22.51 -0.61 8.86
C ARG A 445 -22.08 -2.06 8.80
N SER A 446 -21.03 -2.43 9.54
CA SER A 446 -20.62 -3.81 9.75
C SER A 446 -21.66 -4.59 10.55
N VAL A 447 -21.59 -5.92 10.47
CA VAL A 447 -22.58 -6.79 11.15
C VAL A 447 -22.46 -6.77 12.67
N SER A 448 -21.30 -6.39 13.21
CA SER A 448 -21.01 -6.21 14.63
C SER A 448 -19.76 -5.37 14.83
N TYR A 449 -19.57 -4.91 16.05
CA TYR A 449 -18.35 -4.30 16.55
C TYR A 449 -17.95 -5.00 17.86
N ALA A 450 -16.72 -4.84 18.32
CA ALA A 450 -16.31 -5.21 19.67
C ALA A 450 -16.20 -3.90 20.46
N ASP A 451 -17.30 -3.40 21.00
CA ASP A 451 -17.39 -2.06 21.58
C ASP A 451 -18.03 -2.03 22.99
N GLY A 452 -18.44 -3.21 23.50
CA GLY A 452 -19.09 -3.34 24.81
C GLY A 452 -20.56 -2.99 24.82
N ASP A 453 -21.20 -2.86 23.64
CA ASP A 453 -22.65 -2.74 23.43
C ASP A 453 -23.16 -3.95 22.67
N ASP A 454 -24.24 -4.56 23.13
CA ASP A 454 -24.77 -5.81 22.57
C ASP A 454 -26.02 -5.62 21.69
N GLU A 455 -26.34 -4.38 21.30
CA GLU A 455 -27.60 -4.05 20.56
C GLU A 455 -27.70 -4.74 19.20
N GLU A 456 -26.59 -5.06 18.53
CA GLU A 456 -26.59 -5.76 17.25
C GLU A 456 -26.73 -7.27 17.37
N TRP A 457 -26.59 -7.86 18.56
CA TRP A 457 -26.70 -9.29 18.77
C TRP A 457 -28.14 -9.72 19.04
N THR A 458 -28.52 -10.84 18.47
CA THR A 458 -29.88 -11.40 18.58
C THR A 458 -29.85 -12.88 18.94
N ASP A 459 -30.98 -13.43 19.38
CA ASP A 459 -31.13 -14.88 19.65
C ASP A 459 -30.84 -15.75 18.41
N ALA A 460 -30.95 -15.22 17.20
CA ALA A 460 -30.63 -15.93 15.96
C ALA A 460 -29.13 -16.15 15.76
N ASP A 461 -28.29 -15.40 16.45
CA ASP A 461 -26.84 -15.47 16.36
C ASP A 461 -26.25 -16.50 17.34
N VAL A 462 -27.06 -16.96 18.31
CA VAL A 462 -26.67 -17.95 19.31
C VAL A 462 -26.36 -19.27 18.62
N ILE A 463 -25.18 -19.80 18.88
CA ILE A 463 -24.74 -21.12 18.38
C ILE A 463 -24.76 -22.21 19.45
N GLY A 464 -24.68 -21.82 20.74
CA GLY A 464 -24.76 -22.79 21.84
C GLY A 464 -24.73 -22.15 23.23
N GLU A 465 -24.94 -23.01 24.23
CA GLU A 465 -24.91 -22.66 25.66
C GLU A 465 -24.17 -23.75 26.46
N ALA A 466 -23.28 -23.31 27.35
CA ALA A 466 -22.55 -24.17 28.26
C ALA A 466 -22.27 -23.47 29.60
N ASP A 467 -22.47 -24.15 30.71
CA ASP A 467 -22.12 -23.70 32.05
C ASP A 467 -22.65 -22.28 32.43
N GLY A 468 -23.89 -22.00 31.97
CA GLY A 468 -24.54 -20.69 32.20
C GLY A 468 -24.04 -19.57 31.30
N ARG A 469 -23.24 -19.87 30.27
CA ARG A 469 -22.75 -18.95 29.27
C ARG A 469 -23.39 -19.25 27.93
N THR A 470 -23.79 -18.20 27.21
CA THR A 470 -24.30 -18.26 25.84
C THR A 470 -23.21 -17.79 24.88
N LEU A 471 -22.97 -18.56 23.82
CA LEU A 471 -22.03 -18.22 22.75
C LEU A 471 -22.79 -17.86 21.47
N SER A 472 -22.50 -16.69 20.92
CA SER A 472 -23.02 -16.19 19.65
C SER A 472 -21.92 -16.00 18.63
N MET A 473 -22.24 -16.11 17.34
CA MET A 473 -21.26 -15.95 16.25
C MET A 473 -21.87 -15.32 15.00
N LYS A 474 -21.19 -14.30 14.47
CA LYS A 474 -21.42 -13.65 13.17
C LYS A 474 -20.15 -13.60 12.36
N TYR A 475 -20.23 -13.17 11.11
CA TYR A 475 -19.07 -12.87 10.27
C TYR A 475 -19.47 -11.99 9.08
N ASP A 476 -18.48 -11.28 8.52
CA ASP A 476 -18.62 -10.49 7.31
C ASP A 476 -17.35 -10.64 6.42
N GLU A 477 -17.16 -9.72 5.48
CA GLU A 477 -16.05 -9.76 4.53
C GLU A 477 -14.68 -9.47 5.18
N LYS A 478 -14.63 -9.06 6.47
CA LYS A 478 -13.39 -8.66 7.16
C LYS A 478 -13.10 -9.50 8.40
N PHE A 479 -14.13 -9.81 9.20
CA PHE A 479 -13.95 -10.42 10.52
C PHE A 479 -14.92 -11.57 10.81
N VAL A 480 -14.49 -12.41 11.74
CA VAL A 480 -15.34 -13.29 12.53
C VAL A 480 -15.61 -12.60 13.87
N TYR A 481 -16.87 -12.52 14.26
CA TYR A 481 -17.31 -11.94 15.52
C TYR A 481 -17.87 -13.02 16.44
N LEU A 482 -17.44 -12.99 17.69
CA LEU A 482 -17.95 -13.85 18.75
C LEU A 482 -18.45 -12.98 19.91
N MET A 483 -19.52 -13.41 20.57
CA MET A 483 -19.94 -12.84 21.84
C MET A 483 -20.20 -13.97 22.84
N VAL A 484 -19.62 -13.83 24.02
CA VAL A 484 -19.89 -14.69 25.17
C VAL A 484 -20.65 -13.90 26.22
N ARG A 485 -21.82 -14.37 26.63
CA ARG A 485 -22.63 -13.73 27.66
C ARG A 485 -22.81 -14.70 28.84
N GLY A 486 -22.68 -14.21 30.06
CA GLY A 486 -22.86 -14.96 31.29
C GLY A 486 -22.63 -14.08 32.52
N SER A 487 -23.23 -14.44 33.65
CA SER A 487 -23.15 -13.63 34.88
C SER A 487 -21.75 -13.55 35.50
N ASP A 488 -20.82 -14.36 35.05
CA ASP A 488 -19.43 -14.44 35.48
C ASP A 488 -18.44 -14.01 34.40
N VAL A 489 -18.94 -13.52 33.25
CA VAL A 489 -18.10 -13.01 32.15
C VAL A 489 -17.61 -11.60 32.46
N GLY A 490 -16.31 -11.43 32.45
CA GLY A 490 -15.64 -10.15 32.71
C GLY A 490 -14.12 -10.35 32.81
N PRO A 491 -13.34 -9.26 32.92
CA PRO A 491 -11.87 -9.30 32.87
C PRO A 491 -11.22 -10.11 34.01
N GLY A 492 -11.97 -10.44 35.07
CA GLY A 492 -11.46 -11.22 36.21
C GLY A 492 -11.66 -12.73 36.08
N THR A 493 -12.28 -13.22 35.01
CA THR A 493 -12.57 -14.63 34.79
C THR A 493 -11.94 -15.11 33.50
N PRO A 494 -10.86 -15.91 33.52
CA PRO A 494 -10.30 -16.49 32.31
C PRO A 494 -11.33 -17.34 31.55
N LEU A 495 -11.42 -17.14 30.25
CA LEU A 495 -12.28 -17.91 29.35
C LEU A 495 -11.46 -18.53 28.23
N TYR A 496 -11.85 -19.76 27.88
CA TYR A 496 -11.24 -20.51 26.79
C TYR A 496 -12.29 -20.82 25.72
N LEU A 497 -12.02 -20.40 24.49
CA LEU A 497 -12.87 -20.69 23.34
C LEU A 497 -12.08 -21.55 22.34
N PRO A 498 -12.20 -22.90 22.45
CA PRO A 498 -11.62 -23.78 21.43
C PRO A 498 -12.37 -23.64 20.10
N VAL A 499 -11.60 -23.64 19.00
CA VAL A 499 -12.13 -23.53 17.63
C VAL A 499 -11.61 -24.70 16.79
N ASP A 500 -12.52 -25.43 16.12
CA ASP A 500 -12.21 -26.48 15.15
C ASP A 500 -12.66 -26.05 13.75
N THR A 501 -11.72 -25.93 12.84
CA THR A 501 -11.94 -25.59 11.43
C THR A 501 -11.73 -26.77 10.50
N THR A 502 -10.94 -27.80 10.93
CA THR A 502 -10.64 -28.97 10.11
C THR A 502 -10.57 -30.25 10.93
N GLN A 503 -11.01 -31.37 10.36
CA GLN A 503 -10.88 -32.70 10.99
C GLN A 503 -9.49 -33.34 10.75
N LYS A 504 -8.59 -32.71 10.07
CA LYS A 504 -7.29 -33.27 9.70
C LYS A 504 -6.23 -33.09 10.79
N THR A 505 -6.39 -32.06 11.60
CA THR A 505 -5.54 -31.71 12.73
C THR A 505 -6.39 -31.47 13.98
N GLY A 506 -5.78 -30.98 15.04
CA GLY A 506 -6.46 -30.61 16.27
C GLY A 506 -6.24 -31.58 17.42
N ALA A 507 -6.40 -31.08 18.63
CA ALA A 507 -6.26 -31.84 19.86
C ALA A 507 -7.50 -31.69 20.76
N THR A 508 -7.81 -32.70 21.55
CA THR A 508 -8.87 -32.64 22.57
C THR A 508 -8.41 -32.10 23.92
N THR A 509 -7.13 -31.71 24.01
CA THR A 509 -6.54 -31.06 25.20
C THR A 509 -5.46 -30.08 24.79
N SER A 510 -5.36 -28.95 25.50
CA SER A 510 -4.18 -28.10 25.49
C SER A 510 -3.30 -28.41 26.69
N ALA A 511 -2.00 -28.43 26.50
CA ALA A 511 -1.01 -28.65 27.56
C ALA A 511 -0.68 -27.35 28.31
N ASP A 512 -0.81 -26.22 27.64
CA ASP A 512 -0.59 -24.88 28.19
C ASP A 512 -1.45 -23.87 27.39
N PRO A 513 -2.47 -23.24 28.01
CA PRO A 513 -3.06 -23.58 29.31
C PRO A 513 -3.66 -25.00 29.35
N VAL A 514 -3.69 -25.60 30.53
CA VAL A 514 -4.21 -26.96 30.68
C VAL A 514 -5.75 -26.95 30.65
N VAL A 515 -6.31 -27.31 29.49
CA VAL A 515 -7.77 -27.34 29.29
C VAL A 515 -8.14 -28.47 28.32
N SER A 516 -9.33 -29.04 28.51
CA SER A 516 -9.83 -30.16 27.70
C SER A 516 -11.04 -29.75 26.88
N PHE A 517 -11.23 -30.41 25.72
CA PHE A 517 -12.31 -30.14 24.77
C PHE A 517 -13.06 -31.43 24.42
N GLU A 518 -14.36 -31.34 24.18
CA GLU A 518 -15.15 -32.50 23.72
C GLU A 518 -14.85 -32.89 22.26
N ARG A 519 -14.27 -31.93 21.49
CA ARG A 519 -13.90 -32.12 20.10
C ARG A 519 -12.47 -31.60 19.90
N ALA A 520 -11.73 -32.20 18.97
CA ALA A 520 -10.42 -31.75 18.62
C ALA A 520 -10.46 -30.28 18.09
N ALA A 521 -9.64 -29.40 18.65
CA ALA A 521 -9.58 -28.01 18.30
C ALA A 521 -8.25 -27.69 17.60
N ASP A 522 -8.29 -26.83 16.61
CA ASP A 522 -7.14 -26.30 15.87
C ASP A 522 -6.61 -25.00 16.47
N PHE A 523 -7.52 -24.20 17.06
CA PHE A 523 -7.20 -22.93 17.72
C PHE A 523 -7.77 -22.89 19.13
N LEU A 524 -7.18 -22.05 19.96
CA LEU A 524 -7.66 -21.75 21.29
C LEU A 524 -7.59 -20.24 21.51
N ILE A 525 -8.76 -19.60 21.59
CA ILE A 525 -8.85 -18.21 22.03
C ILE A 525 -8.81 -18.22 23.55
N VAL A 526 -7.87 -17.50 24.12
CA VAL A 526 -7.70 -17.31 25.56
C VAL A 526 -8.04 -15.87 25.87
N LEU A 527 -9.07 -15.66 26.69
CA LEU A 527 -9.37 -14.35 27.27
C LEU A 527 -8.89 -14.37 28.72
N ASP A 528 -7.86 -13.62 29.03
CA ASP A 528 -7.28 -13.53 30.38
C ASP A 528 -6.99 -12.06 30.71
N GLY A 529 -8.07 -11.34 31.05
CA GLY A 529 -8.02 -9.89 31.26
C GLY A 529 -7.80 -9.08 30.00
N GLU A 530 -7.45 -7.83 30.18
CA GLU A 530 -7.29 -6.87 29.07
C GLU A 530 -5.93 -7.02 28.34
N ASP A 531 -4.88 -7.48 29.04
CA ASP A 531 -3.49 -7.44 28.56
C ASP A 531 -2.97 -8.80 28.05
N GLU A 532 -3.51 -9.95 28.53
CA GLU A 532 -2.94 -11.27 28.28
C GLU A 532 -3.76 -12.13 27.31
N SER A 533 -4.84 -11.57 26.77
CA SER A 533 -5.74 -12.27 25.82
C SER A 533 -5.06 -12.51 24.48
N ARG A 534 -5.31 -13.71 23.88
CA ARG A 534 -4.69 -14.10 22.61
C ARG A 534 -5.39 -15.25 21.90
N VAL A 535 -5.08 -15.44 20.64
CA VAL A 535 -5.39 -16.65 19.86
C VAL A 535 -4.14 -17.52 19.78
N LEU A 536 -4.27 -18.78 20.15
CA LEU A 536 -3.25 -19.80 19.99
C LEU A 536 -3.65 -20.76 18.87
N VAL A 537 -2.68 -21.34 18.18
CA VAL A 537 -2.87 -22.36 17.14
C VAL A 537 -2.21 -23.67 17.53
N GLN A 538 -2.84 -24.79 17.22
CA GLN A 538 -2.24 -26.11 17.41
C GLN A 538 -0.96 -26.22 16.55
N GLU A 539 0.16 -26.65 17.15
CA GLU A 539 1.51 -26.59 16.56
C GLU A 539 1.60 -27.19 15.16
N ARG A 540 0.85 -28.25 14.85
CA ARG A 540 0.85 -28.81 13.50
C ARG A 540 0.12 -27.92 12.49
N TYR A 541 -0.87 -27.19 12.92
CA TYR A 541 -1.69 -26.33 12.07
C TYR A 541 -1.20 -24.89 11.99
N GLU A 542 -0.04 -24.60 12.57
CA GLU A 542 0.61 -23.30 12.49
C GLU A 542 1.34 -23.16 11.13
N VAL A 543 0.57 -22.86 10.08
CA VAL A 543 1.01 -22.85 8.67
C VAL A 543 2.00 -21.74 8.41
N MET A 544 1.80 -20.55 8.98
CA MET A 544 2.64 -19.38 8.77
C MET A 544 4.06 -19.63 9.24
N ARG A 545 4.20 -20.18 10.46
CA ARG A 545 5.50 -20.56 10.99
C ARG A 545 6.16 -21.67 10.15
N ALA A 546 5.38 -22.69 9.75
CA ALA A 546 5.92 -23.78 8.94
C ALA A 546 6.52 -23.29 7.61
N MET A 547 5.88 -22.32 6.96
CA MET A 547 6.41 -21.70 5.75
C MET A 547 7.67 -20.86 6.00
N ALA A 548 7.70 -20.12 7.09
CA ALA A 548 8.77 -19.19 7.41
C ALA A 548 9.93 -19.83 8.17
N LEU A 549 9.77 -21.03 8.76
CA LEU A 549 10.72 -21.64 9.69
C LEU A 549 12.14 -21.70 9.15
N ARG A 550 12.31 -22.14 7.90
CA ARG A 550 13.63 -22.17 7.26
C ARG A 550 14.27 -20.80 7.12
N THR A 551 13.47 -19.79 6.79
CA THR A 551 13.95 -18.42 6.59
C THR A 551 14.27 -17.74 7.92
N THR A 552 13.50 -18.03 8.99
CA THR A 552 13.66 -17.39 10.30
C THR A 552 14.71 -18.07 11.17
N THR A 553 14.80 -19.39 11.13
CA THR A 553 15.68 -20.18 12.03
C THR A 553 16.74 -21.00 11.29
N GLY A 554 16.62 -21.16 9.97
CA GLY A 554 17.45 -22.09 9.19
C GLY A 554 17.05 -23.56 9.33
N GLU A 555 16.03 -23.88 10.14
CA GLU A 555 15.56 -25.26 10.36
C GLU A 555 14.69 -25.75 9.20
N ASP A 556 14.77 -27.06 8.92
CA ASP A 556 13.85 -27.69 7.97
C ASP A 556 12.53 -28.03 8.65
N PRO A 557 11.39 -27.48 8.24
CA PRO A 557 10.09 -27.78 8.85
C PRO A 557 9.72 -29.27 8.80
N TYR A 558 10.33 -30.05 7.89
CA TYR A 558 10.04 -31.48 7.73
C TYR A 558 10.94 -32.42 8.54
N GLU A 559 11.96 -31.89 9.25
CA GLU A 559 12.80 -32.74 10.12
C GLU A 559 12.09 -33.20 11.38
N ASN A 560 11.23 -32.34 11.95
CA ASN A 560 10.50 -32.58 13.18
C ASN A 560 9.00 -32.27 13.04
N ILE A 561 8.31 -33.05 12.19
CA ILE A 561 6.89 -32.85 11.90
C ILE A 561 6.07 -33.07 13.18
N PRO A 562 5.28 -32.10 13.66
CA PRO A 562 4.41 -32.27 14.81
C PRO A 562 3.35 -33.35 14.58
N ALA A 563 2.96 -34.08 15.64
CA ALA A 563 1.87 -35.04 15.56
C ALA A 563 0.53 -34.33 15.22
N LYS A 564 -0.36 -35.01 14.50
CA LYS A 564 -1.69 -34.45 14.10
C LYS A 564 -2.56 -34.06 15.29
N ASP A 565 -2.36 -34.73 16.42
CA ASP A 565 -3.08 -34.58 17.69
C ASP A 565 -2.21 -34.01 18.79
N THR A 566 -1.12 -33.29 18.42
CA THR A 566 -0.23 -32.64 19.42
C THR A 566 -1.06 -31.72 20.32
N THR A 567 -0.82 -31.81 21.63
CA THR A 567 -1.48 -30.99 22.66
C THR A 567 -0.82 -29.62 22.83
N ARG A 568 0.21 -29.34 22.07
CA ARG A 568 0.90 -28.04 22.11
C ARG A 568 0.19 -27.03 21.24
N PHE A 569 -0.26 -25.96 21.86
CA PHE A 569 -0.75 -24.77 21.20
C PHE A 569 0.36 -23.71 21.27
N LYS A 570 0.53 -22.96 20.20
CA LYS A 570 1.60 -21.98 19.99
C LYS A 570 1.04 -20.61 19.76
N HIS A 571 1.83 -19.59 20.02
CA HIS A 571 1.56 -18.25 19.54
C HIS A 571 1.48 -18.26 18.00
N ILE A 572 0.64 -17.40 17.45
CA ILE A 572 0.60 -17.16 16.00
C ILE A 572 1.55 -16.01 15.72
N ASP A 573 2.60 -16.31 14.94
CA ASP A 573 3.64 -15.34 14.63
C ASP A 573 3.66 -14.99 13.14
N LEU A 574 3.88 -13.71 12.83
CA LEU A 574 4.20 -13.22 11.49
C LEU A 574 5.67 -12.86 11.38
N VAL A 575 6.27 -13.15 10.23
CA VAL A 575 7.63 -12.75 9.92
C VAL A 575 7.69 -11.24 9.72
N LEU A 576 8.63 -10.61 10.37
CA LEU A 576 8.98 -9.21 10.20
C LEU A 576 10.34 -9.13 9.50
N GLN A 577 10.42 -8.42 8.38
CA GLN A 577 11.70 -8.24 7.69
C GLN A 577 12.57 -7.25 8.47
N THR A 578 13.51 -7.81 9.21
CA THR A 578 14.49 -7.03 9.96
C THR A 578 15.82 -7.79 10.03
N ILE A 579 16.89 -7.06 10.24
CA ILE A 579 18.21 -7.63 10.48
C ILE A 579 18.59 -7.27 11.93
N THR A 580 18.77 -8.29 12.78
CA THR A 580 18.95 -8.06 14.21
C THR A 580 20.41 -7.94 14.62
N GLU A 581 21.35 -8.56 13.92
CA GLU A 581 22.79 -8.45 14.21
C GLU A 581 23.41 -7.19 13.59
N THR A 582 22.89 -6.01 13.94
CA THR A 582 23.33 -4.72 13.38
C THR A 582 24.85 -4.52 13.52
N GLN A 583 25.46 -4.93 14.62
CA GLN A 583 26.92 -4.79 14.79
C GLN A 583 27.72 -5.68 13.82
N ALA A 584 27.28 -6.91 13.59
CA ALA A 584 27.93 -7.79 12.62
C ALA A 584 27.84 -7.25 11.19
N ILE A 585 26.70 -6.66 10.82
CA ILE A 585 26.50 -5.98 9.54
C ILE A 585 27.40 -4.75 9.45
N ALA A 586 27.40 -3.90 10.47
CA ALA A 586 28.24 -2.70 10.52
C ALA A 586 29.75 -3.07 10.39
N ASP A 587 30.18 -4.14 11.06
CA ASP A 587 31.55 -4.66 10.95
C ASP A 587 31.86 -5.21 9.54
N ALA A 588 30.91 -5.87 8.90
CA ALA A 588 31.05 -6.34 7.52
C ALA A 588 31.16 -5.16 6.54
N VAL A 589 30.33 -4.13 6.72
CA VAL A 589 30.39 -2.90 5.94
C VAL A 589 31.73 -2.17 6.14
N ALA A 590 32.15 -1.96 7.39
CA ALA A 590 33.40 -1.27 7.71
C ALA A 590 34.65 -1.99 7.17
N ASN A 591 34.64 -3.32 7.12
CA ASN A 591 35.74 -4.13 6.64
C ASN A 591 35.59 -4.58 5.18
N GLN A 592 34.55 -4.18 4.49
CA GLN A 592 34.21 -4.58 3.12
C GLN A 592 34.19 -6.12 2.94
N LYS A 593 33.68 -6.83 3.93
CA LYS A 593 33.51 -8.28 3.90
C LYS A 593 32.09 -8.65 3.51
N ASN A 594 31.94 -9.67 2.68
CA ASN A 594 30.63 -10.17 2.28
C ASN A 594 30.06 -11.14 3.33
N ALA A 595 29.97 -10.68 4.58
CA ALA A 595 29.51 -11.48 5.72
C ALA A 595 28.03 -11.25 6.08
N ILE A 596 27.32 -10.37 5.36
CA ILE A 596 25.91 -10.05 5.62
C ILE A 596 25.06 -11.31 5.47
N ALA A 597 25.26 -12.09 4.40
CA ALA A 597 24.46 -13.28 4.13
C ALA A 597 24.54 -14.35 5.23
N ASP A 598 25.64 -14.39 5.98
CA ASP A 598 25.84 -15.37 7.07
C ASP A 598 25.17 -14.95 8.38
N ASN A 599 24.76 -13.66 8.50
CA ASN A 599 24.20 -13.08 9.70
C ASN A 599 22.78 -12.52 9.51
N PHE A 600 22.23 -12.72 8.32
CA PHE A 600 20.89 -12.25 8.00
C PHE A 600 19.83 -13.24 8.44
N TYR A 601 18.87 -12.77 9.21
CA TYR A 601 17.69 -13.55 9.58
C TYR A 601 16.48 -12.63 9.75
N PHE A 602 15.29 -13.23 9.66
CA PHE A 602 14.05 -12.51 9.92
C PHE A 602 13.63 -12.72 11.37
N GLU A 603 13.17 -11.67 12.00
CA GLU A 603 12.42 -11.77 13.25
C GLU A 603 10.95 -12.02 12.97
N SER A 604 10.27 -12.58 13.94
CA SER A 604 8.83 -12.71 13.97
C SER A 604 8.26 -11.93 15.16
N TYR A 605 7.00 -11.55 15.07
CA TYR A 605 6.25 -10.97 16.18
C TYR A 605 4.93 -11.71 16.35
N GLU A 606 4.42 -11.74 17.58
CA GLU A 606 3.14 -12.37 17.90
C GLU A 606 1.99 -11.55 17.32
N THR A 607 1.32 -12.08 16.29
CA THR A 607 0.11 -11.48 15.72
C THR A 607 -1.17 -12.04 16.34
N GLY A 608 -1.09 -13.13 17.10
CA GLY A 608 -2.21 -13.73 17.83
C GLY A 608 -2.61 -12.98 19.10
N LYS A 609 -1.78 -12.06 19.62
CA LYS A 609 -2.13 -11.25 20.80
C LYS A 609 -3.32 -10.35 20.48
N LEU A 610 -4.33 -10.33 21.36
CA LEU A 610 -5.54 -9.54 21.19
C LEU A 610 -5.40 -8.19 21.90
N VAL A 611 -5.94 -7.15 21.27
CA VAL A 611 -5.95 -5.77 21.78
C VAL A 611 -7.32 -5.47 22.38
N TYR A 612 -7.34 -5.05 23.64
CA TYR A 612 -8.55 -4.58 24.30
C TYR A 612 -8.86 -3.13 23.92
N GLY A 613 -10.12 -2.84 23.64
CA GLY A 613 -10.56 -1.49 23.28
C GLY A 613 -11.93 -1.46 22.62
N ASP A 614 -12.32 -0.27 22.17
CA ASP A 614 -13.57 0.00 21.48
C ASP A 614 -13.35 0.00 19.96
N ALA A 615 -13.94 -0.97 19.25
CA ALA A 615 -13.77 -1.11 17.81
C ALA A 615 -14.86 -0.43 16.97
N ASN A 616 -15.75 0.37 17.57
CA ASN A 616 -16.84 1.03 16.86
C ASN A 616 -16.42 2.43 16.38
N PRO A 617 -16.31 2.67 15.07
CA PRO A 617 -15.86 3.96 14.54
C PRO A 617 -16.85 5.13 14.79
N ALA A 618 -18.02 4.86 15.33
CA ALA A 618 -18.97 5.90 15.74
C ALA A 618 -18.74 6.42 17.16
N HIS A 619 -17.86 5.79 17.93
CA HIS A 619 -17.58 6.13 19.31
C HIS A 619 -16.35 7.02 19.46
N GLU A 620 -16.35 7.85 20.50
CA GLU A 620 -15.24 8.79 20.78
C GLU A 620 -13.92 8.07 21.13
N ASN A 621 -14.01 6.88 21.74
CA ASN A 621 -12.85 6.09 22.15
C ASN A 621 -12.48 5.01 21.12
N PHE A 622 -12.86 5.20 19.86
CA PHE A 622 -12.57 4.25 18.79
C PHE A 622 -11.09 3.93 18.68
N ASP A 623 -10.77 2.64 18.70
CA ASP A 623 -9.46 2.12 18.34
C ASP A 623 -9.63 1.06 17.23
N SER A 624 -9.13 1.35 16.05
CA SER A 624 -9.22 0.41 14.93
C SER A 624 -8.46 -0.90 15.18
N MET A 625 -7.47 -0.89 16.08
CA MET A 625 -6.69 -2.07 16.49
C MET A 625 -7.42 -2.96 17.52
N ALA A 626 -8.45 -2.46 18.20
CA ALA A 626 -9.18 -3.24 19.20
C ALA A 626 -9.76 -4.53 18.63
N ASP A 627 -9.52 -5.64 19.31
CA ASP A 627 -10.00 -6.98 18.94
C ASP A 627 -11.12 -7.46 19.85
N PHE A 628 -11.22 -6.96 21.08
CA PHE A 628 -12.25 -7.36 22.02
C PHE A 628 -12.58 -6.27 23.02
N CYS A 629 -13.83 -6.30 23.51
CA CYS A 629 -14.32 -5.38 24.53
C CYS A 629 -15.23 -6.10 25.51
N TYR A 630 -15.13 -5.77 26.80
CA TYR A 630 -16.05 -6.25 27.83
C TYR A 630 -17.22 -5.29 28.03
N GLY A 631 -18.44 -5.86 28.03
CA GLY A 631 -19.66 -5.20 28.49
C GLY A 631 -20.13 -5.73 29.84
N ASP A 632 -21.33 -5.36 30.29
CA ASP A 632 -21.92 -5.83 31.56
C ASP A 632 -22.42 -7.29 31.43
N GLY A 633 -21.58 -8.21 31.89
CA GLY A 633 -21.85 -9.65 31.81
C GLY A 633 -21.69 -10.25 30.42
N PHE A 634 -20.90 -9.67 29.55
CA PHE A 634 -20.51 -10.23 28.27
C PHE A 634 -19.14 -9.73 27.80
N VAL A 635 -18.61 -10.40 26.79
CA VAL A 635 -17.43 -9.96 26.02
C VAL A 635 -17.67 -10.17 24.54
N GLU A 636 -17.31 -9.19 23.76
CA GLU A 636 -17.29 -9.26 22.29
C GLU A 636 -15.87 -9.40 21.78
N ILE A 637 -15.70 -10.16 20.71
CA ILE A 637 -14.42 -10.46 20.08
C ILE A 637 -14.58 -10.33 18.57
N LYS A 638 -13.65 -9.65 17.89
CA LYS A 638 -13.53 -9.67 16.43
C LYS A 638 -12.17 -10.22 16.04
N LEU A 639 -12.13 -11.15 15.11
CA LEU A 639 -10.91 -11.81 14.66
C LEU A 639 -10.78 -11.69 13.15
N PRO A 640 -9.62 -11.25 12.62
CA PRO A 640 -9.32 -11.37 11.20
C PRO A 640 -9.38 -12.84 10.75
N TRP A 641 -9.93 -13.08 9.59
CA TRP A 641 -10.07 -14.43 9.03
C TRP A 641 -8.74 -15.19 8.95
N GLN A 642 -7.66 -14.50 8.64
CA GLN A 642 -6.34 -15.11 8.49
C GLN A 642 -5.80 -15.68 9.82
N LEU A 643 -6.18 -15.12 10.99
CA LEU A 643 -5.83 -15.69 12.29
C LEU A 643 -6.43 -17.08 12.52
N LEU A 644 -7.44 -17.45 11.76
CA LEU A 644 -8.07 -18.78 11.77
C LEU A 644 -7.70 -19.60 10.52
N ASN A 645 -6.58 -19.29 9.89
CA ASN A 645 -6.04 -19.94 8.70
C ASN A 645 -6.96 -19.92 7.48
N PHE A 646 -7.85 -18.93 7.33
CA PHE A 646 -8.58 -18.74 6.10
C PHE A 646 -7.68 -18.10 5.04
N SER A 647 -7.58 -18.76 3.90
CA SER A 647 -6.86 -18.23 2.72
C SER A 647 -7.80 -17.47 1.77
N ASN A 648 -9.11 -17.76 1.85
CA ASN A 648 -10.17 -17.12 1.08
C ASN A 648 -11.53 -17.32 1.75
N PRO A 649 -11.95 -16.46 2.67
CA PRO A 649 -13.23 -16.59 3.35
C PRO A 649 -14.42 -16.36 2.42
N SER A 650 -14.25 -15.64 1.30
CA SER A 650 -15.36 -15.44 0.35
C SER A 650 -15.92 -16.75 -0.22
N GLU A 651 -15.12 -17.81 -0.24
CA GLU A 651 -15.51 -19.18 -0.65
C GLU A 651 -15.38 -20.19 0.50
N MET A 652 -15.16 -19.73 1.74
CA MET A 652 -14.90 -20.56 2.93
C MET A 652 -13.75 -21.55 2.72
N GLN A 653 -12.61 -21.01 2.27
CA GLN A 653 -11.40 -21.76 1.99
C GLN A 653 -10.38 -21.52 3.09
N ILE A 654 -9.88 -22.61 3.68
CA ILE A 654 -8.85 -22.63 4.71
C ILE A 654 -7.60 -23.32 4.20
N HIS A 655 -6.49 -23.17 4.91
CA HIS A 655 -5.32 -24.00 4.69
C HIS A 655 -5.60 -25.45 5.01
N ASP A 656 -5.06 -26.37 4.20
CA ASP A 656 -4.96 -27.78 4.51
C ASP A 656 -3.68 -28.08 5.32
N ASP A 657 -3.50 -29.32 5.75
CA ASP A 657 -2.30 -29.74 6.50
C ASP A 657 -1.03 -29.55 5.66
N TYR A 658 -0.25 -28.52 5.99
CA TYR A 658 0.99 -28.13 5.31
C TYR A 658 1.99 -29.30 5.16
N TYR A 659 2.12 -30.12 6.20
CA TYR A 659 3.07 -31.22 6.23
C TYR A 659 2.62 -32.43 5.39
N GLU A 660 1.31 -32.61 5.22
CA GLU A 660 0.77 -33.68 4.38
C GLU A 660 1.04 -33.42 2.89
N HIS A 661 1.04 -32.16 2.49
CA HIS A 661 1.18 -31.74 1.11
C HIS A 661 2.59 -31.23 0.74
N TYR A 662 3.49 -31.14 1.69
CA TYR A 662 4.83 -30.56 1.51
C TYR A 662 4.77 -29.09 1.02
N GLY A 663 3.80 -28.35 1.45
CA GLY A 663 3.57 -26.96 1.08
C GLY A 663 2.16 -26.51 1.35
N VAL A 664 1.85 -25.32 0.87
CA VAL A 664 0.53 -24.69 1.01
C VAL A 664 -0.45 -25.34 0.04
N GLU A 665 -1.50 -25.93 0.57
CA GLU A 665 -2.69 -26.37 -0.15
C GLU A 665 -3.92 -25.83 0.58
N ASN A 666 -5.03 -25.69 -0.13
CA ASN A 666 -6.26 -25.14 0.42
C ASN A 666 -7.41 -26.13 0.30
N MET A 667 -8.32 -26.07 1.25
CA MET A 667 -9.55 -26.85 1.24
C MET A 667 -10.77 -26.00 1.61
N LYS A 668 -11.93 -26.34 1.08
CA LYS A 668 -13.21 -25.69 1.42
C LYS A 668 -13.86 -26.37 2.61
N ILE A 669 -14.44 -25.56 3.49
CA ILE A 669 -15.27 -25.99 4.59
C ILE A 669 -16.68 -25.41 4.49
N ASP A 670 -17.66 -26.06 5.12
CA ASP A 670 -19.06 -25.60 5.16
C ASP A 670 -19.53 -25.31 6.59
N ARG A 671 -18.63 -25.47 7.56
CA ARG A 671 -18.89 -25.26 8.99
C ARG A 671 -17.61 -25.13 9.78
N MET A 672 -17.70 -24.56 10.94
CA MET A 672 -16.70 -24.59 12.00
C MET A 672 -17.38 -24.85 13.34
N TYR A 673 -16.61 -25.20 14.35
CA TYR A 673 -17.11 -25.43 15.69
C TYR A 673 -16.39 -24.51 16.67
N VAL A 674 -17.14 -23.89 17.56
CA VAL A 674 -16.59 -22.99 18.58
C VAL A 674 -17.17 -23.36 19.94
N GLY A 675 -16.31 -23.42 20.94
CA GLY A 675 -16.72 -23.73 22.32
C GLY A 675 -16.52 -22.53 23.25
N VAL A 676 -17.05 -22.64 24.47
CA VAL A 676 -16.80 -21.68 25.54
C VAL A 676 -16.81 -22.38 26.91
N GLY A 677 -15.82 -22.06 27.73
CA GLY A 677 -15.70 -22.57 29.11
C GLY A 677 -14.56 -21.90 29.88
N ASP A 678 -14.49 -22.14 31.20
CA ASP A 678 -13.41 -21.67 32.07
C ASP A 678 -12.38 -22.76 32.41
N GLY A 679 -12.56 -23.96 31.87
CA GLY A 679 -11.70 -25.11 32.17
C GLY A 679 -11.75 -25.59 33.62
N ALA A 680 -12.70 -25.10 34.42
CA ALA A 680 -12.82 -25.49 35.83
C ALA A 680 -13.13 -26.95 35.99
N ASP A 681 -12.67 -27.54 37.10
CA ASP A 681 -12.91 -28.93 37.49
C ASP A 681 -12.45 -29.99 36.47
N GLY A 682 -11.66 -29.62 35.45
CA GLY A 682 -11.14 -30.53 34.43
C GLY A 682 -12.24 -31.06 33.48
N GLN A 683 -13.40 -30.42 33.41
CA GLN A 683 -14.45 -30.75 32.45
C GLN A 683 -14.02 -30.32 31.01
N ALA A 684 -14.38 -31.17 30.05
CA ALA A 684 -14.11 -30.87 28.65
C ALA A 684 -15.11 -29.81 28.14
N ILE A 685 -14.59 -28.74 27.52
CA ILE A 685 -15.40 -27.66 26.94
C ILE A 685 -16.15 -28.23 25.71
N PRO A 686 -17.49 -28.07 25.64
CA PRO A 686 -18.26 -28.44 24.45
C PRO A 686 -18.03 -27.45 23.32
N LEU A 687 -18.06 -27.93 22.06
CA LEU A 687 -18.01 -27.08 20.88
C LEU A 687 -19.33 -27.18 20.11
N PHE A 688 -19.80 -26.03 19.63
CA PHE A 688 -21.08 -25.88 18.92
C PHE A 688 -20.84 -25.63 17.44
N GLU A 689 -21.67 -26.23 16.59
CA GLU A 689 -21.56 -26.07 15.14
C GLU A 689 -22.07 -24.71 14.67
N LYS A 690 -21.27 -24.02 13.86
CA LYS A 690 -21.67 -22.86 13.05
C LYS A 690 -21.59 -23.25 11.58
N PRO A 691 -22.70 -23.38 10.86
CA PRO A 691 -22.67 -23.47 9.40
C PRO A 691 -22.08 -22.22 8.78
N LEU A 692 -21.20 -22.39 7.79
CA LEU A 692 -20.55 -21.32 7.08
C LEU A 692 -21.04 -21.25 5.63
N LYS A 693 -21.17 -20.03 5.11
CA LYS A 693 -21.56 -19.79 3.74
C LYS A 693 -20.76 -18.62 3.18
N GLY A 694 -19.96 -18.90 2.17
CA GLY A 694 -19.24 -17.85 1.45
C GLY A 694 -20.17 -16.95 0.65
N TRP A 695 -19.76 -15.70 0.47
CA TRP A 695 -20.46 -14.69 -0.33
C TRP A 695 -20.00 -14.68 -1.80
N GLY A 696 -18.90 -15.39 -2.12
CA GLY A 696 -18.32 -15.45 -3.45
C GLY A 696 -17.80 -14.08 -3.89
N THR A 697 -18.32 -13.57 -5.01
CA THR A 697 -17.96 -12.25 -5.55
C THR A 697 -18.93 -11.14 -5.15
N LYS A 698 -19.93 -11.43 -4.30
CA LYS A 698 -20.93 -10.45 -3.89
C LYS A 698 -20.48 -9.73 -2.63
N VAL A 699 -19.58 -8.82 -2.80
CA VAL A 699 -19.05 -7.98 -1.72
C VAL A 699 -20.02 -6.86 -1.41
N THR A 700 -20.20 -6.58 -0.12
CA THR A 700 -20.93 -5.41 0.37
C THR A 700 -20.01 -4.54 1.20
N TYR A 701 -20.06 -3.24 0.97
CA TYR A 701 -19.22 -2.29 1.70
C TYR A 701 -19.85 -0.90 1.76
N HIS A 702 -19.35 -0.11 2.68
CA HIS A 702 -19.59 1.34 2.74
C HIS A 702 -18.26 2.07 2.93
N GLU A 703 -18.20 3.33 2.50
CA GLU A 703 -17.03 4.18 2.65
C GLU A 703 -17.05 4.88 4.00
N ARG A 704 -15.88 4.97 4.64
CA ARG A 704 -15.67 5.75 5.85
C ARG A 704 -14.32 6.47 5.77
N LEU A 705 -14.30 7.76 6.07
CA LEU A 705 -13.05 8.49 6.27
C LEU A 705 -12.42 8.03 7.59
N LYS A 706 -11.13 7.68 7.56
CA LYS A 706 -10.38 7.24 8.74
C LYS A 706 -10.02 8.41 9.65
N GLU A 707 -9.67 8.14 10.90
CA GLU A 707 -9.14 9.15 11.82
C GLU A 707 -7.91 9.85 11.24
N SER A 708 -7.07 9.13 10.50
CA SER A 708 -5.91 9.67 9.80
C SER A 708 -6.26 10.78 8.80
N TYR A 709 -7.41 10.70 8.12
CA TYR A 709 -7.90 11.76 7.24
C TYR A 709 -8.13 13.07 8.02
N TYR A 710 -8.80 13.00 9.16
CA TYR A 710 -9.13 14.18 9.97
C TYR A 710 -7.87 14.80 10.60
N ILE A 711 -6.87 13.98 10.97
CA ILE A 711 -5.60 14.50 11.47
C ILE A 711 -4.85 15.26 10.37
N VAL A 712 -4.79 14.73 9.16
CA VAL A 712 -4.18 15.42 8.01
C VAL A 712 -4.98 16.68 7.65
N GLN A 713 -6.31 16.64 7.70
CA GLN A 713 -7.19 17.79 7.46
C GLN A 713 -6.90 18.93 8.44
N ARG A 714 -6.77 18.63 9.74
CA ARG A 714 -6.41 19.63 10.75
C ARG A 714 -5.10 20.34 10.40
N MET A 715 -4.09 19.61 9.90
CA MET A 715 -2.84 20.20 9.47
C MET A 715 -2.97 21.04 8.19
N TRP A 716 -3.53 20.47 7.13
CA TRP A 716 -3.49 21.07 5.80
C TRP A 716 -4.59 22.12 5.57
N ALA A 717 -5.82 21.83 6.00
CA ALA A 717 -6.97 22.72 5.78
C ALA A 717 -7.17 23.73 6.91
N GLU A 718 -6.99 23.30 8.17
CA GLU A 718 -7.24 24.15 9.33
C GLU A 718 -5.99 24.89 9.84
N GLY A 719 -4.81 24.46 9.38
CA GLY A 719 -3.53 25.11 9.71
C GLY A 719 -3.08 24.87 11.17
N VAL A 720 -3.52 23.78 11.77
CA VAL A 720 -3.04 23.35 13.10
C VAL A 720 -1.55 23.02 13.00
N PRO A 721 -0.70 23.56 13.89
CA PRO A 721 0.72 23.22 13.89
C PRO A 721 0.93 21.70 13.99
N ALA A 722 1.78 21.17 13.12
CA ALA A 722 2.02 19.73 13.05
C ALA A 722 2.51 19.14 14.39
N GLU A 723 3.31 19.91 15.16
CA GLU A 723 3.82 19.50 16.47
C GLU A 723 2.71 19.28 17.50
N GLU A 724 1.54 19.87 17.33
CA GLU A 724 0.40 19.65 18.20
C GLU A 724 -0.33 18.34 17.83
N LEU A 725 -0.20 17.87 16.59
CA LEU A 725 -0.90 16.70 16.07
C LEU A 725 -0.15 15.39 16.35
N TRP A 726 1.16 15.40 16.41
CA TRP A 726 1.98 14.19 16.60
C TRP A 726 2.57 14.02 17.98
N ARG A 727 2.44 15.04 18.87
CA ARG A 727 2.94 15.04 20.26
C ARG A 727 1.85 14.87 21.32
N GLU A 728 0.59 14.76 20.97
CA GLU A 728 -0.52 14.68 21.94
C GLU A 728 -0.42 13.50 22.93
N ASP A 729 0.35 12.45 22.58
CA ASP A 729 0.53 11.27 23.45
C ASP A 729 1.49 11.45 24.66
N ALA A 730 2.13 12.57 24.81
CA ALA A 730 2.95 12.84 26.01
C ALA A 730 2.12 13.06 27.29
N ALA A 731 0.79 13.18 27.17
CA ALA A 731 -0.12 13.45 28.28
C ALA A 731 -0.91 12.22 28.78
N THR A 732 -1.00 11.14 27.98
CA THR A 732 -1.63 9.88 28.38
C THR A 732 -0.58 8.78 28.39
N GLY A 733 0.23 8.78 29.46
CA GLY A 733 1.39 7.92 29.60
C GLY A 733 1.04 6.44 29.63
N GLY A 734 1.39 5.76 28.55
CA GLY A 734 1.64 4.33 28.52
C GLY A 734 3.10 4.12 28.13
N GLU A 735 3.96 3.84 29.08
CA GLU A 735 5.32 3.38 28.84
C GLU A 735 5.27 2.06 28.04
N THR A 736 5.52 2.12 26.75
CA THR A 736 5.91 0.93 25.98
C THR A 736 7.41 0.98 25.72
N THR A 737 8.19 0.80 26.78
CA THR A 737 9.58 0.41 26.68
C THR A 737 9.70 -1.05 27.10
N ASP A 738 9.35 -1.97 26.24
CA ASP A 738 9.94 -3.30 26.31
C ASP A 738 11.33 -3.24 25.65
N ALA A 739 12.29 -2.79 26.43
CA ALA A 739 13.68 -3.05 26.15
C ALA A 739 13.88 -4.57 26.28
N VAL A 740 14.20 -5.23 25.17
CA VAL A 740 14.59 -6.63 25.14
C VAL A 740 15.83 -6.78 26.03
N GLU A 741 15.66 -7.31 27.24
CA GLU A 741 16.77 -7.83 28.03
C GLU A 741 17.37 -9.04 27.27
N ALA A 742 18.58 -8.85 26.78
CA ALA A 742 19.41 -9.95 26.30
C ALA A 742 19.71 -10.92 27.44
N GLY A 743 18.85 -11.93 27.60
CA GLY A 743 19.07 -13.05 28.50
C GLY A 743 20.15 -13.97 27.98
N GLY A 744 21.39 -13.71 28.37
CA GLY A 744 22.47 -14.68 28.27
C GLY A 744 22.20 -15.87 29.17
N THR A 745 22.12 -17.06 28.60
CA THR A 745 22.27 -18.31 29.34
C THR A 745 23.34 -19.16 28.72
N SER A 746 24.27 -19.53 29.61
CA SER A 746 25.37 -20.48 29.46
C SER A 746 24.99 -21.84 28.88
#